data_57687b1c13c580a7e4ae607e51459f5f
#
_entry.id   57687b1c13c580a7e4ae607e51459f5f
#
_cell.length_a   1.000
_cell.length_b   1.000
_cell.length_c   1.000
_cell.angle_alpha   90.00
_cell.angle_beta   90.00
_cell.angle_gamma   90.00
#
_symmetry.space_group_name_H-M   'P 1'
#
loop_
_entity.id
_entity.type
_entity.pdbx_description
1 polymer ?
#
loop_
_entity_poly.entity_id
_entity_poly.type
_entity_poly.pdbx_seq_one_letter_code
_entity_poly.pdbx_strand_id
1 'polypeptide(L)'
;MRAWRAGALAGLVLLAACARREYPRREPAPGAAGIAFAPNETCRECHAKEYEEWLGSDHQLSMQPATPESVLGDFNDAAVEFDGLKARFFRKAGRYFVHTEGPDGRYRDFEIRYTFGVRPLQQYLVPFPGGRLQCLTIAWDTKRRRWFSLYPGERYPAGDPLHWTGWSQRWNLMCAECHSTNLRKAYDPGSDTYRTAWDEIDVSCQACHGPGERHVEWARRWPEGYKPRREELGLVVDFAANDSRYQVDQCARCHSRRHQVSPEDAHGRPFMDDFQIATLREGLYYADGQILQEVYVYGSFLQSKMYRRGVRCTDCHNPHSLEFRRPGNALCTECHQPEPPERFPTLQRKDYDDPSHHHHPARSEGARCVACHMPERTYMVVDPRRDHGFRIPRPDLTLKLGVPNTCNACHDDQTPEWAAEWVRKWYGKKATPWHWAEVIAAGRRGEEGAAERLAALAQDRNQPGIVRATAAELLRGYGEPGIRVVLELLGDEDPLVRAVAVGGLEAYEPALRLDAVAPLLTDEIRAVRQEAARVLAPVPQAMMSAAQRRAFEAALAEYRETQRANLDTPGARLNLGLLAAARGEAEEAIEWYRKAIELDPMFLPAQLNLATLYNQLGRNQEAEQVLREAIRHTPEDGELRYSLGLLLAEENRLGEAARSLGEAAKLLPGRARIRYNYGLALQHLGRTGEAERELLRAHETDPRDPDIVHALVILYLQQRRLEEAEVYAVKLVGLLPNQGGPRELLQQIEAELARRR
;
A
#
# COMPACT_ATOMS: atom_id res chain seq x y z
N MET A 1 -44.90 29.55 9.27
CA MET A 1 -44.58 29.45 7.84
C MET A 1 -43.14 29.04 7.69
N ARG A 2 -42.88 27.80 7.40
CA ARG A 2 -41.70 27.21 6.71
C ARG A 2 -41.75 25.68 6.88
N ALA A 3 -42.66 25.07 6.17
CA ALA A 3 -42.55 23.68 5.78
C ALA A 3 -42.32 23.72 4.26
N TRP A 4 -41.18 23.20 3.83
CA TRP A 4 -40.85 22.79 2.45
C TRP A 4 -39.32 22.64 2.35
N ARG A 5 -38.86 21.45 2.49
CA ARG A 5 -37.60 20.91 1.89
C ARG A 5 -37.17 19.55 2.53
N ALA A 6 -38.10 18.60 2.58
CA ALA A 6 -37.80 17.24 2.98
C ALA A 6 -38.25 16.16 1.94
N GLY A 7 -38.62 16.58 0.74
CA GLY A 7 -39.25 15.66 -0.21
C GLY A 7 -38.42 15.20 -1.43
N ALA A 8 -37.15 15.64 -1.60
CA ALA A 8 -36.41 15.40 -2.85
C ALA A 8 -35.31 14.33 -2.79
N LEU A 9 -34.95 13.83 -1.59
CA LEU A 9 -33.86 12.84 -1.45
C LEU A 9 -34.33 11.37 -1.39
N ALA A 10 -35.60 11.12 -1.12
CA ALA A 10 -36.15 9.75 -1.06
C ALA A 10 -36.43 9.11 -2.43
N GLY A 11 -36.45 9.88 -3.50
CA GLY A 11 -36.80 9.40 -4.84
C GLY A 11 -35.65 8.80 -5.66
N LEU A 12 -34.41 9.02 -5.29
CA LEU A 12 -33.24 8.60 -6.09
C LEU A 12 -32.65 7.24 -5.71
N VAL A 13 -33.04 6.67 -4.58
CA VAL A 13 -32.53 5.35 -4.12
C VAL A 13 -33.27 4.17 -4.78
N LEU A 14 -34.44 4.39 -5.38
CA LEU A 14 -35.27 3.31 -5.92
C LEU A 14 -35.05 2.96 -7.40
N LEU A 15 -34.20 3.68 -8.13
CA LEU A 15 -33.95 3.41 -9.57
C LEU A 15 -32.62 2.69 -9.88
N ALA A 16 -31.79 2.42 -8.88
CA ALA A 16 -30.53 1.66 -9.06
C ALA A 16 -30.69 0.13 -8.90
N ALA A 17 -31.90 -0.38 -8.71
CA ALA A 17 -32.15 -1.80 -8.40
C ALA A 17 -32.32 -2.72 -9.62
N CYS A 18 -32.19 -2.23 -10.86
CA CYS A 18 -32.49 -3.02 -12.06
C CYS A 18 -31.35 -3.08 -13.08
N ALA A 19 -30.16 -3.47 -12.70
CA ALA A 19 -29.19 -4.07 -13.63
C ALA A 19 -28.03 -4.73 -12.86
N ARG A 20 -28.35 -5.62 -11.92
CA ARG A 20 -27.34 -6.58 -11.44
C ARG A 20 -27.14 -7.58 -12.57
N ARG A 21 -26.03 -7.46 -13.33
CA ARG A 21 -25.44 -8.63 -13.97
C ARG A 21 -24.96 -9.50 -12.81
N GLU A 22 -25.71 -10.57 -12.54
CA GLU A 22 -25.29 -11.60 -11.61
C GLU A 22 -23.92 -12.09 -12.04
N TYR A 23 -22.89 -11.78 -11.27
CA TYR A 23 -21.76 -12.71 -11.18
C TYR A 23 -22.39 -14.04 -10.79
N PRO A 24 -22.05 -15.14 -11.46
CA PRO A 24 -22.58 -16.42 -11.06
C PRO A 24 -22.25 -16.58 -9.57
N ARG A 25 -23.27 -16.61 -8.72
CA ARG A 25 -23.15 -17.00 -7.33
C ARG A 25 -22.52 -18.37 -7.33
N ARG A 26 -21.20 -18.42 -7.17
CA ARG A 26 -20.56 -19.65 -6.78
C ARG A 26 -20.87 -19.82 -5.30
N GLU A 27 -21.54 -20.92 -4.98
CA GLU A 27 -21.34 -21.46 -3.65
C GLU A 27 -19.82 -21.56 -3.47
N PRO A 28 -19.24 -20.97 -2.39
CA PRO A 28 -17.84 -21.15 -2.12
C PRO A 28 -17.57 -22.66 -2.24
N ALA A 29 -16.62 -23.05 -3.05
CA ALA A 29 -16.15 -24.44 -3.06
C ALA A 29 -15.99 -24.82 -1.58
N PRO A 30 -16.49 -25.97 -1.13
CA PRO A 30 -16.43 -26.36 0.27
C PRO A 30 -15.02 -26.05 0.71
N GLY A 31 -14.87 -25.04 1.60
CA GLY A 31 -13.59 -24.36 1.82
C GLY A 31 -12.54 -25.43 2.15
N ALA A 32 -11.28 -25.14 1.88
CA ALA A 32 -10.13 -26.00 2.21
C ALA A 32 -10.08 -26.43 3.69
N ALA A 33 -10.93 -25.84 4.53
CA ALA A 33 -11.10 -26.17 5.93
C ALA A 33 -11.33 -27.70 6.10
N GLY A 34 -10.35 -28.35 6.74
CA GLY A 34 -10.38 -29.78 7.02
C GLY A 34 -9.89 -30.70 5.89
N ILE A 35 -9.35 -30.16 4.77
CA ILE A 35 -8.63 -30.97 3.78
C ILE A 35 -7.14 -30.88 4.10
N ALA A 36 -6.46 -32.01 4.21
CA ALA A 36 -5.03 -32.04 4.49
C ALA A 36 -4.19 -31.83 3.21
N PHE A 37 -2.98 -31.34 3.42
CA PHE A 37 -1.93 -31.30 2.39
C PHE A 37 -1.31 -32.68 2.24
N ALA A 38 -1.19 -33.15 1.02
CA ALA A 38 -0.51 -34.40 0.72
C ALA A 38 1.02 -34.16 0.66
N PRO A 39 1.86 -35.16 0.96
CA PRO A 39 3.30 -35.07 0.69
C PRO A 39 3.55 -34.72 -0.79
N ASN A 40 4.46 -33.78 -1.04
CA ASN A 40 4.69 -33.25 -2.41
C ASN A 40 5.14 -34.34 -3.40
N GLU A 41 5.90 -35.35 -2.94
CA GLU A 41 6.34 -36.49 -3.75
C GLU A 41 5.16 -37.31 -4.30
N THR A 42 4.01 -37.30 -3.62
CA THR A 42 2.81 -37.98 -4.10
C THR A 42 2.32 -37.39 -5.44
N CYS A 43 2.52 -36.11 -5.67
CA CYS A 43 2.16 -35.43 -6.92
C CYS A 43 2.96 -36.01 -8.11
N ARG A 44 4.23 -36.38 -7.87
CA ARG A 44 5.13 -36.95 -8.89
C ARG A 44 4.63 -38.25 -9.45
N GLU A 45 3.92 -39.07 -8.69
CA GLU A 45 3.41 -40.36 -9.13
C GLU A 45 2.51 -40.26 -10.39
N CYS A 46 1.76 -39.13 -10.51
CA CYS A 46 0.84 -38.92 -11.65
C CYS A 46 1.24 -37.70 -12.50
N HIS A 47 1.93 -36.70 -11.95
CA HIS A 47 2.32 -35.44 -12.59
C HIS A 47 3.86 -35.32 -12.72
N ALA A 48 4.50 -36.40 -13.19
CA ALA A 48 5.96 -36.51 -13.27
C ALA A 48 6.59 -35.36 -14.08
N LYS A 49 5.96 -34.96 -15.20
CA LYS A 49 6.45 -33.89 -16.06
C LYS A 49 6.45 -32.53 -15.33
N GLU A 50 5.34 -32.16 -14.73
CA GLU A 50 5.16 -30.91 -14.02
C GLU A 50 6.07 -30.84 -12.77
N TYR A 51 6.26 -31.98 -12.11
CA TYR A 51 7.18 -32.11 -10.98
C TYR A 51 8.64 -31.91 -11.40
N GLU A 52 9.08 -32.53 -12.50
CA GLU A 52 10.45 -32.38 -13.04
C GLU A 52 10.69 -30.94 -13.55
N GLU A 53 9.67 -30.27 -14.13
CA GLU A 53 9.77 -28.88 -14.51
C GLU A 53 9.91 -27.95 -13.26
N TRP A 54 9.24 -28.30 -12.14
CA TRP A 54 9.29 -27.53 -10.90
C TRP A 54 10.64 -27.68 -10.17
N LEU A 55 11.28 -28.85 -10.25
CA LEU A 55 12.60 -29.07 -9.64
C LEU A 55 13.64 -28.09 -10.20
N GLY A 56 14.35 -27.38 -9.30
CA GLY A 56 15.35 -26.38 -9.66
C GLY A 56 14.77 -25.03 -10.09
N SER A 57 13.45 -24.84 -10.06
CA SER A 57 12.81 -23.55 -10.25
C SER A 57 13.04 -22.63 -9.04
N ASP A 58 12.87 -21.30 -9.22
CA ASP A 58 12.98 -20.34 -8.11
C ASP A 58 11.90 -20.55 -7.05
N HIS A 59 10.78 -21.17 -7.36
CA HIS A 59 9.76 -21.58 -6.39
C HIS A 59 10.29 -22.71 -5.48
N GLN A 60 10.84 -23.78 -6.07
CA GLN A 60 11.42 -24.89 -5.31
C GLN A 60 12.65 -24.45 -4.50
N LEU A 61 13.45 -23.52 -5.02
CA LEU A 61 14.65 -23.02 -4.38
C LEU A 61 14.39 -21.77 -3.49
N SER A 62 13.13 -21.40 -3.29
CA SER A 62 12.76 -20.17 -2.57
C SER A 62 13.27 -20.13 -1.14
N MET A 63 13.29 -21.27 -0.45
CA MET A 63 13.90 -21.46 0.87
C MET A 63 14.39 -22.88 1.02
N GLN A 64 15.56 -23.04 1.66
CA GLN A 64 16.20 -24.36 1.86
C GLN A 64 16.95 -24.40 3.20
N PRO A 65 17.16 -25.60 3.79
CA PRO A 65 18.18 -25.77 4.83
C PRO A 65 19.56 -25.35 4.32
N ALA A 66 20.38 -24.76 5.18
CA ALA A 66 21.74 -24.33 4.83
C ALA A 66 22.67 -25.55 4.72
N THR A 67 22.85 -26.05 3.51
CA THR A 67 23.73 -27.19 3.15
C THR A 67 24.84 -26.75 2.20
N PRO A 68 25.84 -27.59 1.93
CA PRO A 68 26.85 -27.28 0.91
C PRO A 68 26.28 -27.02 -0.49
N GLU A 69 25.16 -27.63 -0.82
CA GLU A 69 24.48 -27.51 -2.11
C GLU A 69 23.65 -26.23 -2.21
N SER A 70 23.02 -25.80 -1.11
CA SER A 70 22.07 -24.66 -1.09
C SER A 70 22.76 -23.33 -0.80
N VAL A 71 23.91 -23.32 -0.09
CA VAL A 71 24.62 -22.08 0.28
C VAL A 71 25.51 -21.61 -0.88
N LEU A 72 25.15 -20.50 -1.49
CA LEU A 72 25.86 -19.92 -2.65
C LEU A 72 26.94 -18.89 -2.25
N GLY A 73 26.83 -18.28 -1.06
CA GLY A 73 27.73 -17.26 -0.57
C GLY A 73 29.12 -17.80 -0.20
N ASP A 74 30.10 -16.90 -0.16
CA ASP A 74 31.44 -17.22 0.29
C ASP A 74 31.55 -17.28 1.81
N PHE A 75 31.69 -18.46 2.37
CA PHE A 75 31.88 -18.74 3.80
C PHE A 75 33.31 -19.23 4.14
N ASN A 76 34.30 -18.85 3.34
CA ASN A 76 35.70 -19.15 3.59
C ASN A 76 36.38 -17.98 4.34
N ASP A 77 35.92 -17.69 5.56
CA ASP A 77 36.34 -16.55 6.38
C ASP A 77 36.20 -15.17 5.69
N ALA A 78 35.19 -15.02 4.84
CA ALA A 78 34.94 -13.79 4.11
C ALA A 78 34.53 -12.66 5.08
N ALA A 79 35.36 -11.62 5.18
CA ALA A 79 35.09 -10.44 5.99
C ALA A 79 34.62 -9.27 5.11
N VAL A 80 33.56 -8.61 5.53
CA VAL A 80 32.96 -7.46 4.84
C VAL A 80 32.58 -6.37 5.83
N GLU A 81 32.55 -5.14 5.33
CA GLU A 81 32.08 -3.98 6.08
C GLU A 81 31.21 -3.10 5.16
N PHE A 82 30.01 -2.76 5.61
CA PHE A 82 29.07 -1.87 4.90
C PHE A 82 28.55 -0.83 5.89
N ASP A 83 28.79 0.44 5.62
CA ASP A 83 28.29 1.57 6.41
C ASP A 83 28.55 1.41 7.92
N GLY A 84 29.73 0.86 8.29
CA GLY A 84 30.14 0.59 9.68
C GLY A 84 29.58 -0.70 10.29
N LEU A 85 28.74 -1.46 9.58
CA LEU A 85 28.37 -2.82 9.99
C LEU A 85 29.40 -3.81 9.48
N LYS A 86 30.11 -4.49 10.40
CA LYS A 86 31.09 -5.53 10.09
C LYS A 86 30.43 -6.90 10.12
N ALA A 87 30.80 -7.77 9.20
CA ALA A 87 30.38 -9.16 9.21
C ALA A 87 31.52 -10.06 8.71
N ARG A 88 31.64 -11.25 9.29
CA ARG A 88 32.54 -12.31 8.83
C ARG A 88 31.77 -13.60 8.68
N PHE A 89 31.75 -14.14 7.47
CA PHE A 89 31.05 -15.38 7.10
C PHE A 89 32.04 -16.54 7.09
N PHE A 90 31.75 -17.58 7.86
CA PHE A 90 32.68 -18.70 8.03
C PHE A 90 31.96 -20.02 8.29
N ARG A 91 32.74 -21.13 8.20
CA ARG A 91 32.29 -22.48 8.54
C ARG A 91 32.92 -22.97 9.83
N LYS A 92 32.15 -23.68 10.65
CA LYS A 92 32.60 -24.32 11.88
C LYS A 92 31.90 -25.65 12.06
N ALA A 93 32.64 -26.74 12.16
CA ALA A 93 32.11 -28.11 12.30
C ALA A 93 31.03 -28.45 11.24
N GLY A 94 31.25 -28.07 9.98
CA GLY A 94 30.33 -28.34 8.86
C GLY A 94 29.08 -27.42 8.80
N ARG A 95 28.93 -26.48 9.73
CA ARG A 95 27.83 -25.52 9.80
C ARG A 95 28.27 -24.12 9.38
N TYR A 96 27.31 -23.26 8.99
CA TYR A 96 27.51 -21.91 8.49
C TYR A 96 27.25 -20.89 9.59
N PHE A 97 28.10 -19.88 9.69
CA PHE A 97 28.02 -18.83 10.72
C PHE A 97 28.30 -17.45 10.13
N VAL A 98 27.70 -16.45 10.76
CA VAL A 98 28.09 -15.05 10.61
C VAL A 98 28.52 -14.49 11.96
N HIS A 99 29.65 -13.81 12.00
CA HIS A 99 30.08 -12.99 13.14
C HIS A 99 29.67 -11.55 12.85
N THR A 100 28.70 -11.01 13.56
CA THR A 100 28.18 -9.67 13.34
C THR A 100 27.55 -9.09 14.59
N GLU A 101 27.10 -7.83 14.53
CA GLU A 101 26.40 -7.13 15.61
C GLU A 101 25.07 -7.81 15.96
N GLY A 102 24.85 -8.06 17.25
CA GLY A 102 23.61 -8.62 17.80
C GLY A 102 22.61 -7.55 18.22
N PRO A 103 21.45 -7.98 18.79
CA PRO A 103 20.38 -7.07 19.21
C PRO A 103 20.76 -6.11 20.36
N ASP A 104 21.87 -6.36 21.04
CA ASP A 104 22.45 -5.55 22.11
C ASP A 104 23.68 -4.73 21.68
N GLY A 105 23.93 -4.65 20.38
CA GLY A 105 25.08 -3.95 19.80
C GLY A 105 26.41 -4.68 19.93
N ARG A 106 26.44 -5.89 20.53
CA ARG A 106 27.66 -6.67 20.71
C ARG A 106 27.87 -7.66 19.58
N TYR A 107 29.10 -7.75 19.08
CA TYR A 107 29.50 -8.70 18.05
C TYR A 107 29.60 -10.12 18.59
N ARG A 108 29.01 -11.10 17.90
CA ARG A 108 29.07 -12.53 18.24
C ARG A 108 28.75 -13.41 17.03
N ASP A 109 28.98 -14.71 17.21
CA ASP A 109 28.70 -15.71 16.17
C ASP A 109 27.23 -16.09 16.20
N PHE A 110 26.58 -16.09 15.01
CA PHE A 110 25.23 -16.58 14.79
C PHE A 110 25.24 -17.70 13.77
N GLU A 111 24.58 -18.82 14.10
CA GLU A 111 24.43 -19.94 13.18
C GLU A 111 23.38 -19.64 12.14
N ILE A 112 23.71 -19.85 10.87
CA ILE A 112 22.77 -19.76 9.75
C ILE A 112 22.12 -21.13 9.58
N ARG A 113 20.79 -21.17 9.62
CA ARG A 113 20.01 -22.39 9.54
C ARG A 113 19.40 -22.61 8.17
N TYR A 114 19.03 -21.53 7.46
CA TYR A 114 18.35 -21.59 6.16
C TYR A 114 18.93 -20.58 5.20
N THR A 115 18.85 -20.91 3.89
CA THR A 115 19.01 -19.98 2.77
C THR A 115 17.64 -19.49 2.33
N PHE A 116 17.56 -18.29 1.79
CA PHE A 116 16.36 -17.61 1.39
C PHE A 116 16.58 -16.91 0.04
N GLY A 117 15.87 -17.35 -1.00
CA GLY A 117 16.11 -16.96 -2.38
C GLY A 117 17.36 -17.62 -2.99
N VAL A 118 17.47 -17.53 -4.31
CA VAL A 118 18.55 -18.15 -5.09
C VAL A 118 19.06 -17.27 -6.23
N ARG A 119 18.19 -16.49 -6.87
CA ARG A 119 18.49 -15.56 -7.97
C ARG A 119 17.64 -14.29 -7.86
N PRO A 120 18.18 -13.09 -8.09
CA PRO A 120 19.59 -12.76 -8.33
C PRO A 120 20.41 -12.62 -7.03
N LEU A 121 19.75 -12.79 -5.88
CA LEU A 121 20.40 -12.71 -4.55
C LEU A 121 19.99 -13.88 -3.67
N GLN A 122 20.84 -14.16 -2.69
CA GLN A 122 20.54 -15.11 -1.60
C GLN A 122 20.76 -14.41 -0.26
N GLN A 123 19.74 -14.49 0.61
CA GLN A 123 19.81 -14.07 2.00
C GLN A 123 19.93 -15.30 2.93
N TYR A 124 20.16 -15.05 4.20
CA TYR A 124 20.42 -16.10 5.19
C TYR A 124 19.58 -15.87 6.43
N LEU A 125 19.00 -16.94 6.97
CA LEU A 125 18.13 -16.90 8.13
C LEU A 125 18.85 -17.47 9.36
N VAL A 126 18.75 -16.70 10.44
CA VAL A 126 19.34 -16.99 11.75
C VAL A 126 18.24 -17.26 12.76
N PRO A 127 18.23 -18.43 13.44
CA PRO A 127 17.29 -18.70 14.52
C PRO A 127 17.55 -17.80 15.75
N PHE A 128 16.47 -17.28 16.31
CA PHE A 128 16.48 -16.49 17.53
C PHE A 128 15.55 -17.10 18.59
N PRO A 129 15.73 -16.71 19.87
CA PRO A 129 14.84 -17.15 20.96
C PRO A 129 13.38 -16.87 20.65
N GLY A 130 12.48 -17.72 21.17
CA GLY A 130 11.05 -17.59 20.92
C GLY A 130 10.59 -18.01 19.52
N GLY A 131 11.38 -18.85 18.82
CA GLY A 131 11.03 -19.39 17.50
C GLY A 131 11.10 -18.37 16.34
N ARG A 132 11.74 -17.23 16.58
CA ARG A 132 11.97 -16.21 15.54
C ARG A 132 13.04 -16.68 14.55
N LEU A 133 12.83 -16.38 13.27
CA LEU A 133 13.84 -16.48 12.24
C LEU A 133 14.13 -15.06 11.72
N GLN A 134 15.38 -14.61 11.91
CA GLN A 134 15.82 -13.27 11.48
C GLN A 134 16.56 -13.36 10.16
N CYS A 135 16.20 -12.48 9.23
CA CYS A 135 16.82 -12.36 7.92
C CYS A 135 17.98 -11.37 7.98
N LEU A 136 19.17 -11.78 7.54
CA LEU A 136 20.31 -10.88 7.45
C LEU A 136 20.08 -9.81 6.38
N THR A 137 20.50 -8.58 6.68
CA THR A 137 20.47 -7.45 5.72
C THR A 137 21.71 -7.39 4.84
N ILE A 138 22.71 -8.24 5.11
CA ILE A 138 23.85 -8.51 4.21
C ILE A 138 23.52 -9.76 3.42
N ALA A 139 23.47 -9.62 2.09
CA ALA A 139 23.07 -10.65 1.15
C ALA A 139 24.18 -10.97 0.15
N TRP A 140 24.02 -12.10 -0.54
CA TRP A 140 24.93 -12.55 -1.59
C TRP A 140 24.35 -12.28 -2.97
N ASP A 141 25.03 -11.44 -3.80
CA ASP A 141 24.75 -11.25 -5.22
C ASP A 141 25.23 -12.49 -5.98
N THR A 142 24.31 -13.33 -6.43
CA THR A 142 24.63 -14.62 -7.05
C THR A 142 25.21 -14.47 -8.45
N LYS A 143 24.92 -13.35 -9.14
CA LYS A 143 25.43 -13.04 -10.48
C LYS A 143 26.86 -12.49 -10.44
N ARG A 144 27.12 -11.51 -9.52
CA ARG A 144 28.43 -10.88 -9.37
C ARG A 144 29.34 -11.61 -8.38
N ARG A 145 28.80 -12.59 -7.67
CA ARG A 145 29.49 -13.41 -6.66
C ARG A 145 30.19 -12.55 -5.60
N ARG A 146 29.42 -11.69 -4.95
CA ARG A 146 29.90 -10.79 -3.90
C ARG A 146 28.85 -10.56 -2.82
N TRP A 147 29.29 -10.28 -1.61
CA TRP A 147 28.44 -9.76 -0.53
C TRP A 147 28.06 -8.31 -0.79
N PHE A 148 26.89 -7.88 -0.38
CA PHE A 148 26.42 -6.51 -0.45
C PHE A 148 25.39 -6.22 0.65
N SER A 149 25.22 -4.93 1.01
CA SER A 149 24.16 -4.48 1.92
C SER A 149 22.87 -4.23 1.16
N LEU A 150 21.73 -4.62 1.74
CA LEU A 150 20.41 -4.27 1.22
C LEU A 150 20.05 -2.79 1.43
N TYR A 151 20.78 -2.10 2.33
CA TYR A 151 20.61 -0.69 2.66
C TYR A 151 21.93 0.07 2.45
N PRO A 152 22.37 0.25 1.19
CA PRO A 152 23.65 0.92 0.93
C PRO A 152 23.58 2.40 1.30
N GLY A 153 24.57 2.88 2.04
CA GLY A 153 24.64 4.25 2.55
C GLY A 153 23.84 4.50 3.84
N GLU A 154 23.20 3.47 4.39
CA GLU A 154 22.39 3.60 5.60
C GLU A 154 22.88 2.65 6.71
N ARG A 155 22.87 3.14 7.94
CA ARG A 155 23.23 2.38 9.14
C ARG A 155 22.07 2.34 10.12
N TYR A 156 21.54 1.19 10.37
CA TYR A 156 20.51 0.94 11.37
C TYR A 156 21.14 0.33 12.63
N PRO A 157 21.12 1.02 13.77
CA PRO A 157 21.73 0.51 15.02
C PRO A 157 20.87 -0.61 15.62
N ALA A 158 21.47 -1.36 16.56
CA ALA A 158 20.73 -2.33 17.35
C ALA A 158 19.52 -1.68 18.04
N GLY A 159 18.36 -2.32 17.96
CA GLY A 159 17.07 -1.79 18.44
C GLY A 159 16.24 -1.06 17.39
N ASP A 160 16.81 -0.70 16.24
CA ASP A 160 16.06 -0.15 15.13
C ASP A 160 15.21 -1.27 14.46
N PRO A 161 13.95 -0.99 14.07
CA PRO A 161 13.10 -1.95 13.34
C PRO A 161 13.74 -2.51 12.07
N LEU A 162 14.57 -1.73 11.36
CA LEU A 162 15.25 -2.11 10.12
C LEU A 162 16.62 -2.77 10.35
N HIS A 163 17.15 -2.74 11.59
CA HIS A 163 18.31 -3.56 11.93
C HIS A 163 18.01 -5.04 11.67
N TRP A 164 18.99 -5.85 11.26
CA TRP A 164 18.75 -7.26 10.90
C TRP A 164 18.12 -8.09 12.03
N THR A 165 18.23 -7.65 13.28
CA THR A 165 17.55 -8.26 14.45
C THR A 165 16.20 -7.62 14.77
N GLY A 166 15.80 -6.57 14.06
CA GLY A 166 14.54 -5.85 14.25
C GLY A 166 13.31 -6.67 13.80
N TRP A 167 12.13 -6.24 14.21
CA TRP A 167 10.88 -6.94 13.89
C TRP A 167 10.57 -6.96 12.38
N SER A 168 10.96 -5.93 11.63
CA SER A 168 10.75 -5.85 10.17
C SER A 168 11.63 -6.83 9.37
N GLN A 169 12.62 -7.46 10.00
CA GLN A 169 13.48 -8.49 9.41
C GLN A 169 13.09 -9.91 9.88
N ARG A 170 11.95 -10.06 10.57
CA ARG A 170 11.45 -11.38 10.98
C ARG A 170 10.85 -12.10 9.78
N TRP A 171 11.48 -13.18 9.38
CA TRP A 171 11.01 -14.03 8.30
C TRP A 171 9.60 -14.58 8.57
N ASN A 172 9.31 -15.04 9.80
CA ASN A 172 8.00 -15.56 10.22
C ASN A 172 6.82 -14.61 9.85
N LEU A 173 7.08 -13.30 9.86
CA LEU A 173 6.10 -12.25 9.64
C LEU A 173 6.12 -11.73 8.20
N MET A 174 7.31 -11.45 7.67
CA MET A 174 7.46 -10.65 6.45
C MET A 174 7.60 -11.49 5.18
N CYS A 175 8.09 -12.73 5.27
CA CYS A 175 8.55 -13.48 4.11
C CYS A 175 7.88 -14.86 3.99
N ALA A 176 7.62 -15.51 5.13
CA ALA A 176 7.26 -16.91 5.22
C ALA A 176 6.03 -17.28 4.39
N GLU A 177 5.00 -16.42 4.35
CA GLU A 177 3.74 -16.67 3.67
C GLU A 177 3.91 -16.86 2.15
N CYS A 178 4.87 -16.14 1.53
CA CYS A 178 5.15 -16.23 0.10
C CYS A 178 6.26 -17.22 -0.26
N HIS A 179 7.03 -17.71 0.73
CA HIS A 179 8.21 -18.53 0.51
C HIS A 179 8.14 -19.92 1.16
N SER A 180 6.95 -20.33 1.58
CA SER A 180 6.68 -21.69 2.08
C SER A 180 5.28 -22.13 1.69
N THR A 181 4.96 -23.41 1.89
CA THR A 181 3.64 -23.98 1.58
C THR A 181 2.90 -24.29 2.87
N ASN A 182 1.65 -23.84 2.96
CA ASN A 182 0.76 -24.01 4.11
C ASN A 182 1.40 -23.52 5.41
N LEU A 183 1.77 -22.24 5.43
CA LEU A 183 2.35 -21.59 6.60
C LEU A 183 1.34 -21.54 7.75
N ARG A 184 1.76 -22.04 8.90
CA ARG A 184 1.08 -21.83 10.18
C ARG A 184 2.00 -20.98 11.05
N LYS A 185 1.76 -19.67 11.07
CA LYS A 185 2.58 -18.69 11.79
C LYS A 185 2.63 -18.98 13.29
N ALA A 186 1.49 -19.29 13.90
CA ALA A 186 1.29 -19.68 15.29
C ALA A 186 2.04 -18.75 16.28
N TYR A 187 1.84 -17.44 16.11
CA TYR A 187 2.34 -16.42 17.03
C TYR A 187 1.51 -16.39 18.31
N ASP A 188 2.16 -16.44 19.47
CA ASP A 188 1.55 -16.25 20.78
C ASP A 188 1.88 -14.84 21.30
N PRO A 189 0.90 -13.91 21.35
CA PRO A 189 1.14 -12.55 21.81
C PRO A 189 1.37 -12.45 23.32
N GLY A 190 1.01 -13.46 24.11
CA GLY A 190 1.20 -13.48 25.56
C GLY A 190 2.66 -13.74 25.95
N SER A 191 3.35 -14.57 25.18
CA SER A 191 4.77 -14.90 25.40
C SER A 191 5.71 -14.25 24.38
N ASP A 192 5.18 -13.53 23.38
CA ASP A 192 5.91 -12.99 22.22
C ASP A 192 6.77 -14.06 21.53
N THR A 193 6.16 -15.24 21.26
CA THR A 193 6.86 -16.37 20.65
C THR A 193 6.14 -16.93 19.44
N TYR A 194 6.89 -17.63 18.59
CA TYR A 194 6.39 -18.31 17.39
C TYR A 194 6.55 -19.82 17.54
N ARG A 195 5.54 -20.55 17.07
CA ARG A 195 5.61 -21.99 16.78
C ARG A 195 5.36 -22.23 15.31
N THR A 196 6.00 -21.41 14.47
CA THR A 196 5.83 -21.45 13.02
C THR A 196 6.13 -22.82 12.45
N ALA A 197 5.21 -23.31 11.65
CA ALA A 197 5.32 -24.57 10.92
C ALA A 197 4.83 -24.39 9.49
N TRP A 198 5.27 -25.25 8.61
CA TRP A 198 4.87 -25.35 7.21
C TRP A 198 4.77 -26.83 6.82
N ASP A 199 4.08 -27.15 5.74
CA ASP A 199 4.09 -28.51 5.23
C ASP A 199 5.27 -28.73 4.30
N GLU A 200 5.60 -27.75 3.42
CA GLU A 200 6.83 -27.73 2.64
C GLU A 200 7.58 -26.42 2.89
N ILE A 201 8.92 -26.52 2.97
CA ILE A 201 9.78 -25.36 3.25
C ILE A 201 9.81 -24.33 2.10
N ASP A 202 9.46 -24.78 0.90
CA ASP A 202 9.49 -24.02 -0.35
C ASP A 202 8.06 -23.77 -0.90
N VAL A 203 7.99 -23.13 -2.06
CA VAL A 203 6.73 -22.95 -2.79
C VAL A 203 6.48 -24.19 -3.64
N SER A 204 5.74 -25.15 -3.07
CA SER A 204 5.44 -26.43 -3.72
C SER A 204 4.16 -26.38 -4.54
N CYS A 205 3.78 -27.53 -5.11
CA CYS A 205 2.57 -27.71 -5.93
C CYS A 205 1.33 -27.14 -5.23
N GLN A 206 1.16 -27.45 -3.96
CA GLN A 206 -0.04 -27.12 -3.19
C GLN A 206 -0.10 -25.65 -2.72
N ALA A 207 0.99 -24.91 -2.85
CA ALA A 207 0.96 -23.45 -2.65
C ALA A 207 0.07 -22.76 -3.71
N CYS A 208 -0.06 -23.35 -4.89
CA CYS A 208 -0.90 -22.85 -5.99
C CYS A 208 -2.20 -23.64 -6.15
N HIS A 209 -2.12 -24.97 -6.02
CA HIS A 209 -3.24 -25.89 -6.27
C HIS A 209 -4.11 -26.13 -5.02
N GLY A 210 -3.69 -25.66 -3.86
CA GLY A 210 -4.35 -25.93 -2.57
C GLY A 210 -4.15 -27.36 -2.08
N PRO A 211 -4.76 -27.71 -0.92
CA PRO A 211 -4.61 -29.02 -0.30
C PRO A 211 -5.09 -30.16 -1.20
N GLY A 212 -4.22 -31.15 -1.41
CA GLY A 212 -4.39 -32.19 -2.42
C GLY A 212 -4.89 -33.54 -1.93
N GLU A 213 -5.08 -33.76 -0.62
CA GLU A 213 -5.41 -35.07 -0.07
C GLU A 213 -6.65 -35.70 -0.76
N ARG A 214 -7.73 -34.96 -0.92
CA ARG A 214 -8.95 -35.45 -1.59
C ARG A 214 -8.71 -35.79 -3.05
N HIS A 215 -7.86 -35.03 -3.73
CA HIS A 215 -7.49 -35.31 -5.12
C HIS A 215 -6.69 -36.60 -5.21
N VAL A 216 -5.73 -36.80 -4.33
CA VAL A 216 -4.92 -38.04 -4.25
C VAL A 216 -5.81 -39.25 -3.92
N GLU A 217 -6.72 -39.16 -2.97
CA GLU A 217 -7.67 -40.20 -2.62
C GLU A 217 -8.57 -40.55 -3.80
N TRP A 218 -9.07 -39.53 -4.49
CA TRP A 218 -9.86 -39.72 -5.70
C TRP A 218 -9.02 -40.46 -6.76
N ALA A 219 -7.81 -39.99 -7.10
CA ALA A 219 -6.96 -40.60 -8.12
C ALA A 219 -6.63 -42.10 -7.85
N ARG A 220 -6.50 -42.48 -6.55
CA ARG A 220 -6.22 -43.87 -6.14
C ARG A 220 -7.46 -44.78 -6.16
N ARG A 221 -8.67 -44.25 -6.14
CA ARG A 221 -9.92 -45.03 -6.12
C ARG A 221 -10.45 -45.42 -7.48
N TRP A 222 -10.11 -44.64 -8.52
CA TRP A 222 -10.72 -44.84 -9.82
C TRP A 222 -9.85 -45.72 -10.73
N PRO A 223 -10.48 -46.68 -11.44
CA PRO A 223 -9.75 -47.53 -12.34
C PRO A 223 -9.26 -46.77 -13.59
N GLU A 224 -8.20 -47.29 -14.19
CA GLU A 224 -7.63 -46.76 -15.43
C GLU A 224 -8.71 -46.64 -16.53
N GLY A 225 -8.79 -45.46 -17.17
CA GLY A 225 -9.78 -45.12 -18.20
C GLY A 225 -11.09 -44.53 -17.72
N TYR A 226 -11.30 -44.36 -16.41
CA TYR A 226 -12.45 -43.59 -15.91
C TYR A 226 -12.32 -42.10 -16.27
N LYS A 227 -13.39 -41.52 -16.83
CA LYS A 227 -13.47 -40.08 -17.14
C LYS A 227 -14.33 -39.41 -16.07
N PRO A 228 -13.72 -38.81 -15.05
CA PRO A 228 -14.45 -38.17 -13.95
C PRO A 228 -15.20 -36.94 -14.44
N ARG A 229 -16.27 -36.58 -13.73
CA ARG A 229 -16.76 -35.22 -13.75
C ARG A 229 -15.78 -34.35 -13.01
N ARG A 230 -15.77 -33.07 -13.35
CA ARG A 230 -14.82 -32.10 -12.81
C ARG A 230 -14.96 -31.92 -11.30
N GLU A 231 -16.20 -31.93 -10.80
CA GLU A 231 -16.54 -31.81 -9.40
C GLU A 231 -16.05 -33.02 -8.56
N GLU A 232 -15.79 -34.14 -9.21
CA GLU A 232 -15.31 -35.38 -8.57
C GLU A 232 -13.81 -35.38 -8.36
N LEU A 233 -13.05 -34.45 -9.00
CA LEU A 233 -11.58 -34.43 -8.95
C LEU A 233 -11.02 -34.10 -7.56
N GLY A 234 -11.82 -33.63 -6.63
CA GLY A 234 -11.39 -33.27 -5.27
C GLY A 234 -10.43 -32.08 -5.20
N LEU A 235 -10.34 -31.28 -6.26
CA LEU A 235 -9.49 -30.10 -6.34
C LEU A 235 -10.13 -28.92 -5.62
N VAL A 236 -9.35 -28.21 -4.79
CA VAL A 236 -9.74 -26.96 -4.16
C VAL A 236 -9.59 -25.80 -5.15
N VAL A 237 -8.49 -25.80 -5.91
CA VAL A 237 -8.20 -24.81 -6.96
C VAL A 237 -8.30 -25.50 -8.32
N ASP A 238 -9.30 -25.12 -9.11
CA ASP A 238 -9.49 -25.63 -10.48
C ASP A 238 -9.23 -24.51 -11.49
N PHE A 239 -7.99 -24.45 -11.99
CA PHE A 239 -7.58 -23.47 -13.00
C PHE A 239 -8.29 -23.65 -14.35
N ALA A 240 -8.75 -24.85 -14.66
CA ALA A 240 -9.36 -25.12 -15.94
C ALA A 240 -10.88 -24.83 -15.95
N ALA A 241 -11.55 -24.83 -14.78
CA ALA A 241 -12.96 -24.47 -14.64
C ALA A 241 -13.18 -22.95 -14.58
N ASN A 242 -12.14 -22.16 -14.37
CA ASN A 242 -12.23 -20.76 -13.99
C ASN A 242 -11.74 -19.82 -15.09
N ASP A 243 -12.15 -18.56 -14.99
CA ASP A 243 -11.74 -17.52 -15.92
C ASP A 243 -10.27 -17.08 -15.69
N SER A 244 -9.81 -16.17 -16.51
CA SER A 244 -8.44 -15.65 -16.41
C SER A 244 -8.18 -14.90 -15.11
N ARG A 245 -9.18 -14.22 -14.54
CA ARG A 245 -9.05 -13.46 -13.29
C ARG A 245 -8.72 -14.40 -12.13
N TYR A 246 -9.45 -15.50 -12.04
CA TYR A 246 -9.20 -16.49 -10.99
C TYR A 246 -7.76 -17.00 -10.99
N GLN A 247 -7.18 -17.27 -12.17
CA GLN A 247 -5.80 -17.71 -12.27
C GLN A 247 -4.82 -16.59 -11.83
N VAL A 248 -5.05 -15.37 -12.27
CA VAL A 248 -4.24 -14.20 -11.90
C VAL A 248 -4.32 -13.95 -10.38
N ASP A 249 -5.51 -14.12 -9.79
CA ASP A 249 -5.73 -13.95 -8.34
C ASP A 249 -4.98 -15.00 -7.51
N GLN A 250 -4.83 -16.24 -8.00
CA GLN A 250 -3.98 -17.24 -7.33
C GLN A 250 -2.50 -16.81 -7.30
N CYS A 251 -1.98 -16.31 -8.42
CA CYS A 251 -0.62 -15.75 -8.46
C CYS A 251 -0.47 -14.51 -7.54
N ALA A 252 -1.50 -13.68 -7.48
CA ALA A 252 -1.52 -12.47 -6.68
C ALA A 252 -1.36 -12.71 -5.18
N ARG A 253 -1.70 -13.91 -4.68
CA ARG A 253 -1.51 -14.28 -3.26
C ARG A 253 -0.09 -14.05 -2.77
N CYS A 254 0.91 -14.21 -3.63
CA CYS A 254 2.32 -13.92 -3.33
C CYS A 254 2.84 -12.72 -4.14
N HIS A 255 2.38 -12.51 -5.38
CA HIS A 255 2.92 -11.51 -6.30
C HIS A 255 2.18 -10.15 -6.24
N SER A 256 1.72 -9.71 -5.06
CA SER A 256 1.04 -8.42 -4.85
C SER A 256 1.50 -7.66 -3.62
N ARG A 257 1.43 -6.33 -3.67
CA ARG A 257 1.52 -5.48 -2.47
C ARG A 257 0.15 -5.43 -1.81
N ARG A 258 -0.01 -6.12 -0.70
CA ARG A 258 -1.28 -6.40 -0.06
C ARG A 258 -1.20 -6.38 1.46
N HIS A 259 -2.33 -6.34 2.11
CA HIS A 259 -2.45 -6.70 3.52
C HIS A 259 -3.51 -7.82 3.67
N GLN A 260 -3.38 -8.57 4.75
CA GLN A 260 -4.23 -9.71 5.05
C GLN A 260 -5.57 -9.24 5.62
N VAL A 261 -6.68 -9.83 5.16
CA VAL A 261 -8.05 -9.60 5.67
C VAL A 261 -8.70 -10.91 6.17
N SER A 262 -7.94 -11.98 6.23
CA SER A 262 -8.34 -13.27 6.79
C SER A 262 -7.26 -13.77 7.73
N PRO A 263 -7.61 -14.48 8.82
CA PRO A 263 -6.62 -15.13 9.69
C PRO A 263 -5.84 -16.24 8.97
N GLU A 264 -6.42 -16.80 7.92
CA GLU A 264 -5.87 -17.91 7.14
C GLU A 264 -5.97 -17.64 5.65
N ASP A 265 -4.95 -18.04 4.91
CA ASP A 265 -5.02 -18.11 3.44
C ASP A 265 -5.81 -19.37 3.04
N ALA A 266 -7.02 -19.19 2.59
CA ALA A 266 -7.88 -20.28 2.16
C ALA A 266 -7.94 -20.34 0.64
N HIS A 267 -7.18 -21.28 0.07
CA HIS A 267 -7.17 -21.54 -1.36
C HIS A 267 -8.59 -21.67 -1.96
N GLY A 268 -8.75 -21.23 -3.22
CA GLY A 268 -10.02 -21.33 -3.95
C GLY A 268 -11.04 -20.22 -3.69
N ARG A 269 -10.81 -19.33 -2.71
CA ARG A 269 -11.63 -18.13 -2.48
C ARG A 269 -11.23 -16.98 -3.41
N PRO A 270 -12.10 -15.97 -3.61
CA PRO A 270 -11.72 -14.71 -4.21
C PRO A 270 -10.52 -14.07 -3.50
N PHE A 271 -9.63 -13.43 -4.23
CA PHE A 271 -8.43 -12.80 -3.66
C PHE A 271 -8.76 -11.85 -2.49
N MET A 272 -9.82 -11.04 -2.62
CA MET A 272 -10.21 -10.06 -1.61
C MET A 272 -11.01 -10.64 -0.42
N ASP A 273 -11.16 -11.95 -0.35
CA ASP A 273 -11.59 -12.63 0.88
C ASP A 273 -10.43 -12.92 1.83
N ASP A 274 -9.20 -12.96 1.31
CA ASP A 274 -8.01 -13.24 2.10
C ASP A 274 -7.06 -12.04 2.17
N PHE A 275 -7.03 -11.21 1.12
CA PHE A 275 -6.10 -10.09 0.99
C PHE A 275 -6.76 -8.87 0.35
N GLN A 276 -6.33 -7.68 0.73
CA GLN A 276 -6.68 -6.44 0.04
C GLN A 276 -5.43 -5.82 -0.58
N ILE A 277 -5.48 -5.56 -1.89
CA ILE A 277 -4.39 -4.93 -2.63
C ILE A 277 -4.29 -3.43 -2.30
N ALA A 278 -3.07 -2.90 -2.31
CA ALA A 278 -2.84 -1.46 -2.25
C ALA A 278 -3.29 -0.78 -3.55
N THR A 279 -3.94 0.38 -3.45
CA THR A 279 -4.21 1.27 -4.57
C THR A 279 -2.91 1.87 -5.13
N LEU A 280 -3.00 2.66 -6.20
CA LEU A 280 -1.84 3.35 -6.77
C LEU A 280 -1.43 4.56 -5.90
N ARG A 281 -1.12 4.30 -4.63
CA ARG A 281 -0.76 5.34 -3.65
C ARG A 281 0.54 6.04 -4.00
N GLU A 282 0.60 7.30 -3.64
CA GLU A 282 1.86 8.04 -3.61
C GLU A 282 2.88 7.32 -2.72
N GLY A 283 4.15 7.36 -3.09
CA GLY A 283 5.19 6.57 -2.42
C GLY A 283 5.31 5.12 -2.93
N LEU A 284 4.22 4.49 -3.40
CA LEU A 284 4.27 3.14 -3.99
C LEU A 284 4.34 3.17 -5.51
N TYR A 285 3.62 4.10 -6.13
CA TYR A 285 3.54 4.25 -7.59
C TYR A 285 3.69 5.71 -8.00
N TYR A 286 4.30 5.94 -9.16
CA TYR A 286 4.23 7.22 -9.83
C TYR A 286 2.78 7.58 -10.19
N ALA A 287 2.53 8.86 -10.52
CA ALA A 287 1.18 9.31 -10.85
C ALA A 287 0.57 8.61 -12.08
N ASP A 288 1.39 8.13 -12.99
CA ASP A 288 0.99 7.36 -14.17
C ASP A 288 0.90 5.84 -13.90
N GLY A 289 1.08 5.41 -12.65
CA GLY A 289 0.98 4.04 -12.19
C GLY A 289 2.21 3.18 -12.44
N GLN A 290 3.32 3.74 -12.94
CA GLN A 290 4.61 3.03 -12.96
C GLN A 290 5.05 2.69 -11.54
N ILE A 291 5.72 1.55 -11.39
CA ILE A 291 6.24 1.09 -10.10
C ILE A 291 7.29 2.07 -9.55
N LEU A 292 7.16 2.48 -8.28
CA LEU A 292 8.12 3.34 -7.58
C LEU A 292 8.83 2.56 -6.47
N GLN A 293 8.07 1.90 -5.61
CA GLN A 293 8.59 1.02 -4.56
C GLN A 293 8.33 -0.45 -4.89
N GLU A 294 8.75 -1.36 -4.01
CA GLU A 294 8.54 -2.79 -4.18
C GLU A 294 7.04 -3.15 -4.02
N VAL A 295 6.34 -3.20 -5.14
CA VAL A 295 4.89 -3.44 -5.20
C VAL A 295 4.53 -4.75 -5.91
N TYR A 296 5.53 -5.52 -6.31
CA TYR A 296 5.40 -6.72 -7.12
C TYR A 296 4.69 -6.46 -8.46
N VAL A 297 4.00 -7.44 -9.04
CA VAL A 297 3.52 -7.34 -10.41
C VAL A 297 2.00 -7.16 -10.54
N TYR A 298 1.22 -7.61 -9.55
CA TYR A 298 -0.24 -7.66 -9.66
C TYR A 298 -0.88 -6.29 -9.86
N GLY A 299 -0.54 -5.28 -9.04
CA GLY A 299 -1.10 -3.94 -9.16
C GLY A 299 -0.77 -3.26 -10.50
N SER A 300 0.40 -3.54 -11.07
CA SER A 300 0.76 -3.09 -12.41
C SER A 300 -0.06 -3.81 -13.47
N PHE A 301 -0.20 -5.14 -13.36
CA PHE A 301 -0.94 -5.93 -14.31
C PHE A 301 -2.43 -5.57 -14.38
N LEU A 302 -3.06 -5.29 -13.23
CA LEU A 302 -4.44 -4.80 -13.16
C LEU A 302 -4.70 -3.52 -13.98
N GLN A 303 -3.68 -2.68 -14.18
CA GLN A 303 -3.77 -1.47 -15.00
C GLN A 303 -3.79 -1.77 -16.50
N SER A 304 -3.30 -2.96 -16.91
CA SER A 304 -3.07 -3.30 -18.30
C SER A 304 -4.35 -3.59 -19.08
N LYS A 305 -4.34 -3.31 -20.39
CA LYS A 305 -5.39 -3.77 -21.29
C LYS A 305 -5.38 -5.30 -21.44
N MET A 306 -4.21 -5.94 -21.27
CA MET A 306 -4.08 -7.39 -21.36
C MET A 306 -4.88 -8.10 -20.28
N TYR A 307 -4.75 -7.67 -19.00
CA TYR A 307 -5.57 -8.20 -17.92
C TYR A 307 -7.08 -8.10 -18.23
N ARG A 308 -7.53 -6.92 -18.64
CA ARG A 308 -8.95 -6.69 -18.98
C ARG A 308 -9.45 -7.50 -20.18
N ARG A 309 -8.55 -7.99 -21.02
CA ARG A 309 -8.86 -8.85 -22.17
C ARG A 309 -8.66 -10.33 -21.89
N GLY A 310 -8.41 -10.69 -20.63
CA GLY A 310 -8.34 -12.08 -20.21
C GLY A 310 -7.01 -12.78 -20.46
N VAL A 311 -5.91 -12.02 -20.58
CA VAL A 311 -4.56 -12.59 -20.59
C VAL A 311 -4.22 -13.11 -19.19
N ARG A 312 -3.55 -14.24 -19.10
CA ARG A 312 -3.15 -14.95 -17.90
C ARG A 312 -1.64 -14.88 -17.71
N CYS A 313 -1.18 -15.03 -16.49
CA CYS A 313 0.26 -15.17 -16.21
C CYS A 313 0.85 -16.34 -17.00
N THR A 314 0.11 -17.44 -17.11
CA THR A 314 0.53 -18.65 -17.82
C THR A 314 0.48 -18.56 -19.35
N ASP A 315 -0.04 -17.47 -19.91
CA ASP A 315 0.11 -17.21 -21.35
C ASP A 315 1.56 -16.82 -21.70
N CYS A 316 2.32 -16.28 -20.72
CA CYS A 316 3.71 -15.87 -20.88
C CYS A 316 4.71 -16.77 -20.13
N HIS A 317 4.37 -17.22 -18.92
CA HIS A 317 5.24 -18.01 -18.05
C HIS A 317 4.78 -19.48 -17.97
N ASN A 318 5.73 -20.40 -17.93
CA ASN A 318 5.47 -21.74 -17.42
C ASN A 318 5.44 -21.66 -15.88
N PRO A 319 4.32 -21.95 -15.19
CA PRO A 319 4.23 -21.78 -13.74
C PRO A 319 5.07 -22.77 -12.93
N HIS A 320 5.53 -23.87 -13.56
CA HIS A 320 6.36 -24.89 -12.94
C HIS A 320 7.84 -24.58 -13.09
N SER A 321 8.38 -24.45 -14.30
CA SER A 321 9.79 -24.15 -14.54
C SER A 321 10.15 -22.65 -14.37
N LEU A 322 9.15 -21.75 -14.34
CA LEU A 322 9.26 -20.28 -14.36
C LEU A 322 9.90 -19.72 -15.64
N GLU A 323 10.18 -20.55 -16.61
CA GLU A 323 10.68 -20.12 -17.90
C GLU A 323 9.60 -19.43 -18.74
N PHE A 324 10.04 -18.57 -19.65
CA PHE A 324 9.12 -18.00 -20.64
C PHE A 324 8.70 -19.04 -21.66
N ARG A 325 7.44 -19.03 -22.08
CA ARG A 325 6.92 -19.94 -23.10
C ARG A 325 7.58 -19.79 -24.45
N ARG A 326 8.10 -18.59 -24.74
CA ARG A 326 8.85 -18.29 -25.96
C ARG A 326 10.03 -17.36 -25.63
N PRO A 327 11.16 -17.46 -26.35
CA PRO A 327 12.31 -16.60 -26.10
C PRO A 327 12.11 -15.20 -26.72
N GLY A 328 12.56 -14.17 -26.01
CA GLY A 328 12.65 -12.80 -26.51
C GLY A 328 11.33 -12.23 -27.03
N ASN A 329 11.36 -11.54 -28.17
CA ASN A 329 10.17 -10.90 -28.75
C ASN A 329 9.11 -11.92 -29.22
N ALA A 330 9.51 -13.18 -29.52
CA ALA A 330 8.58 -14.24 -29.90
C ALA A 330 7.46 -14.46 -28.86
N LEU A 331 7.73 -14.16 -27.58
CA LEU A 331 6.71 -14.19 -26.52
C LEU A 331 5.57 -13.22 -26.79
N CYS A 332 5.90 -12.01 -27.25
CA CYS A 332 4.92 -10.96 -27.51
C CYS A 332 4.27 -11.12 -28.88
N THR A 333 5.08 -11.47 -29.88
CA THR A 333 4.61 -11.59 -31.27
C THR A 333 3.80 -12.85 -31.54
N GLU A 334 3.72 -13.79 -30.60
CA GLU A 334 2.74 -14.88 -30.65
C GLU A 334 1.28 -14.35 -30.72
N CYS A 335 1.03 -13.19 -30.09
CA CYS A 335 -0.27 -12.52 -30.14
C CYS A 335 -0.26 -11.22 -30.96
N HIS A 336 0.81 -10.40 -30.81
CA HIS A 336 0.95 -9.10 -31.46
C HIS A 336 1.58 -9.25 -32.86
N GLN A 337 0.80 -9.70 -33.84
CA GLN A 337 1.23 -10.03 -35.20
C GLN A 337 0.13 -9.72 -36.23
N PRO A 338 0.43 -9.78 -37.54
CA PRO A 338 -0.57 -9.53 -38.61
C PRO A 338 -1.80 -10.44 -38.57
N GLU A 339 -1.63 -11.67 -38.06
CA GLU A 339 -2.70 -12.65 -37.87
C GLU A 339 -2.83 -13.04 -36.39
N PRO A 340 -3.42 -12.18 -35.55
CA PRO A 340 -3.51 -12.43 -34.13
C PRO A 340 -4.44 -13.61 -33.82
N PRO A 341 -4.25 -14.31 -32.68
CA PRO A 341 -5.11 -15.43 -32.28
C PRO A 341 -6.59 -15.00 -32.16
N GLU A 342 -7.50 -15.91 -32.55
CA GLU A 342 -8.95 -15.68 -32.44
C GLU A 342 -9.43 -15.33 -31.03
N ARG A 343 -8.75 -15.82 -30.02
CA ARG A 343 -9.02 -15.47 -28.61
C ARG A 343 -8.95 -13.97 -28.34
N PHE A 344 -8.18 -13.21 -29.13
CA PHE A 344 -7.97 -11.78 -28.95
C PHE A 344 -8.33 -10.96 -30.21
N PRO A 345 -9.61 -10.95 -30.63
CA PRO A 345 -10.04 -10.40 -31.91
C PRO A 345 -9.88 -8.87 -32.03
N THR A 346 -9.61 -8.19 -30.92
CA THR A 346 -9.44 -6.72 -30.85
C THR A 346 -8.00 -6.27 -31.04
N LEU A 347 -7.05 -7.20 -31.18
CA LEU A 347 -5.67 -6.86 -31.48
C LEU A 347 -5.55 -6.25 -32.87
N GLN A 348 -4.69 -5.23 -32.97
CA GLN A 348 -4.39 -4.63 -34.28
C GLN A 348 -3.52 -5.59 -35.08
N ARG A 349 -3.87 -5.77 -36.36
CA ARG A 349 -3.12 -6.59 -37.31
C ARG A 349 -1.93 -5.82 -37.83
N LYS A 350 -0.77 -6.03 -37.25
CA LYS A 350 0.47 -5.34 -37.58
C LYS A 350 1.66 -6.21 -37.21
N ASP A 351 2.75 -6.13 -37.96
CA ASP A 351 4.05 -6.62 -37.54
C ASP A 351 4.66 -5.61 -36.55
N TYR A 352 4.78 -6.03 -35.30
CA TYR A 352 5.33 -5.19 -34.23
C TYR A 352 6.83 -5.43 -34.01
N ASP A 353 7.42 -6.48 -34.59
CA ASP A 353 8.88 -6.72 -34.53
C ASP A 353 9.64 -6.09 -35.71
N ASP A 354 8.95 -5.26 -36.51
CA ASP A 354 9.49 -4.53 -37.63
C ASP A 354 10.08 -3.17 -37.17
N PRO A 355 11.22 -2.74 -37.73
CA PRO A 355 11.83 -1.44 -37.44
C PRO A 355 10.92 -0.23 -37.65
N SER A 356 9.87 -0.31 -38.45
CA SER A 356 8.87 0.76 -38.59
C SER A 356 8.01 0.94 -37.33
N HIS A 357 8.03 -0.03 -36.41
CA HIS A 357 7.37 0.10 -35.11
C HIS A 357 8.32 0.58 -34.02
N HIS A 358 9.47 -0.08 -33.84
CA HIS A 358 10.36 0.25 -32.71
C HIS A 358 11.46 1.27 -33.06
N HIS A 359 11.71 1.58 -34.33
CA HIS A 359 12.67 2.57 -34.83
C HIS A 359 14.13 2.35 -34.40
N HIS A 360 14.52 1.12 -34.14
CA HIS A 360 15.86 0.71 -33.77
C HIS A 360 16.37 -0.39 -34.74
N PRO A 361 17.69 -0.59 -34.85
CA PRO A 361 18.22 -1.71 -35.62
C PRO A 361 17.66 -3.05 -35.13
N ALA A 362 17.29 -3.92 -36.05
CA ALA A 362 16.82 -5.26 -35.73
C ALA A 362 17.82 -5.98 -34.81
N ARG A 363 17.31 -6.72 -33.80
CA ARG A 363 18.07 -7.45 -32.79
C ARG A 363 18.91 -6.58 -31.82
N SER A 364 18.81 -5.26 -31.88
CA SER A 364 19.39 -4.38 -30.86
C SER A 364 18.59 -4.44 -29.57
N GLU A 365 19.14 -3.93 -28.45
CA GLU A 365 18.42 -3.83 -27.18
C GLU A 365 17.14 -2.97 -27.31
N GLY A 366 17.19 -1.88 -28.09
CA GLY A 366 16.03 -1.01 -28.37
C GLY A 366 14.94 -1.65 -29.23
N ALA A 367 15.24 -2.77 -29.92
CA ALA A 367 14.25 -3.55 -30.67
C ALA A 367 13.49 -4.56 -29.78
N ARG A 368 13.91 -4.76 -28.52
CA ARG A 368 13.21 -5.66 -27.61
C ARG A 368 11.89 -5.05 -27.12
N CYS A 369 10.79 -5.77 -27.32
CA CYS A 369 9.46 -5.31 -26.88
C CYS A 369 9.43 -4.88 -25.41
N VAL A 370 10.08 -5.67 -24.54
CA VAL A 370 10.13 -5.41 -23.10
C VAL A 370 10.90 -4.15 -22.73
N ALA A 371 11.89 -3.72 -23.54
CA ALA A 371 12.67 -2.52 -23.27
C ALA A 371 11.81 -1.24 -23.28
N CYS A 372 10.78 -1.22 -24.13
CA CYS A 372 9.87 -0.08 -24.26
C CYS A 372 8.58 -0.24 -23.46
N HIS A 373 8.01 -1.45 -23.42
CA HIS A 373 6.67 -1.69 -22.89
C HIS A 373 6.63 -2.23 -21.45
N MET A 374 7.77 -2.70 -20.93
CA MET A 374 7.93 -3.20 -19.59
C MET A 374 9.20 -2.62 -18.95
N PRO A 375 9.19 -1.33 -18.60
CA PRO A 375 10.36 -0.68 -18.02
C PRO A 375 10.84 -1.43 -16.78
N GLU A 376 12.16 -1.48 -16.62
CA GLU A 376 12.81 -2.19 -15.55
C GLU A 376 13.15 -1.25 -14.40
N ARG A 377 12.97 -1.71 -13.17
CA ARG A 377 13.43 -1.02 -11.97
C ARG A 377 14.14 -2.02 -11.05
N THR A 378 15.31 -1.63 -10.56
CA THR A 378 16.09 -2.46 -9.64
C THR A 378 15.62 -2.27 -8.22
N TYR A 379 15.28 -3.37 -7.56
CA TYR A 379 14.98 -3.47 -6.13
C TYR A 379 16.06 -4.25 -5.41
N MET A 380 16.09 -4.17 -4.08
CA MET A 380 17.05 -4.89 -3.26
C MET A 380 18.48 -4.79 -3.82
N VAL A 381 18.84 -3.64 -4.39
CA VAL A 381 20.15 -3.29 -4.97
C VAL A 381 20.53 -4.05 -6.24
N VAL A 382 20.16 -5.31 -6.38
CA VAL A 382 20.63 -6.22 -7.45
C VAL A 382 19.52 -6.92 -8.23
N ASP A 383 18.24 -6.70 -7.89
CA ASP A 383 17.09 -7.41 -8.45
C ASP A 383 16.30 -6.52 -9.44
N PRO A 384 16.60 -6.60 -10.76
CA PRO A 384 15.87 -5.85 -11.77
C PRO A 384 14.52 -6.51 -12.04
N ARG A 385 13.43 -5.78 -11.80
CA ARG A 385 12.06 -6.23 -12.03
C ARG A 385 11.37 -5.38 -13.08
N ARG A 386 10.61 -6.03 -13.97
CA ARG A 386 9.87 -5.35 -15.03
C ARG A 386 8.46 -4.97 -14.58
N ASP A 387 8.04 -3.76 -14.98
CA ASP A 387 6.67 -3.29 -14.78
C ASP A 387 5.72 -4.08 -15.70
N HIS A 388 4.72 -4.76 -15.12
CA HIS A 388 3.70 -5.54 -15.83
C HIS A 388 2.47 -4.71 -16.27
N GLY A 389 2.58 -3.39 -16.29
CA GLY A 389 1.54 -2.50 -16.84
C GLY A 389 1.45 -2.53 -18.36
N PHE A 390 2.42 -3.13 -19.05
CA PHE A 390 2.50 -3.22 -20.53
C PHE A 390 2.23 -1.86 -21.19
N ARG A 391 3.08 -0.91 -20.84
CA ARG A 391 2.84 0.51 -21.10
C ARG A 391 3.20 0.90 -22.53
N ILE A 392 2.50 1.89 -23.04
CA ILE A 392 2.94 2.63 -24.22
C ILE A 392 3.89 3.73 -23.72
N PRO A 393 5.09 3.87 -24.31
CA PRO A 393 6.03 4.93 -23.93
C PRO A 393 5.39 6.33 -24.02
N ARG A 394 5.45 7.10 -22.93
CA ARG A 394 4.80 8.42 -22.81
C ARG A 394 5.76 9.47 -22.25
N PRO A 395 6.82 9.84 -23.00
CA PRO A 395 7.78 10.88 -22.56
C PRO A 395 7.14 12.26 -22.40
N ASP A 396 5.98 12.52 -23.02
CA ASP A 396 5.18 13.73 -22.76
C ASP A 396 4.67 13.81 -21.30
N LEU A 397 4.39 12.67 -20.66
CA LEU A 397 4.04 12.64 -19.22
C LEU A 397 5.26 12.93 -18.34
N THR A 398 6.47 12.62 -18.77
CA THR A 398 7.68 13.03 -18.07
C THR A 398 7.77 14.55 -17.97
N LEU A 399 7.51 15.25 -19.08
CA LEU A 399 7.52 16.72 -19.12
C LEU A 399 6.43 17.34 -18.25
N LYS A 400 5.26 16.72 -18.18
CA LYS A 400 4.12 17.24 -17.41
C LYS A 400 4.15 16.89 -15.94
N LEU A 401 4.62 15.69 -15.60
CA LEU A 401 4.41 15.07 -14.28
C LEU A 401 5.72 14.64 -13.58
N GLY A 402 6.87 14.69 -14.28
CA GLY A 402 8.14 14.23 -13.75
C GLY A 402 8.26 12.69 -13.60
N VAL A 403 7.35 11.93 -14.23
CA VAL A 403 7.40 10.45 -14.20
C VAL A 403 8.50 9.94 -15.14
N PRO A 404 9.12 8.78 -14.88
CA PRO A 404 10.16 8.24 -15.74
C PRO A 404 9.60 7.82 -17.12
N ASN A 405 10.47 7.79 -18.13
CA ASN A 405 10.15 7.20 -19.43
C ASN A 405 11.26 6.24 -19.90
N THR A 406 10.89 5.29 -20.71
CA THR A 406 11.78 4.22 -21.18
C THR A 406 12.87 4.70 -22.16
N CYS A 407 12.65 5.80 -22.88
CA CYS A 407 13.65 6.33 -23.83
C CYS A 407 14.90 6.79 -23.07
N ASN A 408 14.72 7.60 -22.04
CA ASN A 408 15.83 8.13 -21.25
C ASN A 408 16.46 7.11 -20.30
N ALA A 409 15.88 5.90 -20.17
CA ALA A 409 16.54 4.80 -19.47
C ALA A 409 17.75 4.22 -20.24
N CYS A 410 17.79 4.41 -21.58
CA CYS A 410 18.90 4.01 -22.45
C CYS A 410 19.61 5.21 -23.08
N HIS A 411 18.86 6.27 -23.41
CA HIS A 411 19.35 7.53 -23.95
C HIS A 411 19.47 8.56 -22.81
N ASP A 412 20.33 8.27 -21.85
CA ASP A 412 20.55 9.08 -20.63
C ASP A 412 21.30 10.38 -20.91
N ASP A 413 21.97 10.47 -22.09
CA ASP A 413 22.59 11.67 -22.65
C ASP A 413 21.57 12.62 -23.29
N GLN A 414 20.32 12.21 -23.49
CA GLN A 414 19.26 13.00 -24.13
C GLN A 414 18.23 13.51 -23.12
N THR A 415 17.50 14.57 -23.51
CA THR A 415 16.46 15.14 -22.64
C THR A 415 15.09 14.48 -22.85
N PRO A 416 14.15 14.60 -21.88
CA PRO A 416 12.77 14.16 -22.09
C PRO A 416 12.06 14.84 -23.25
N GLU A 417 12.41 16.11 -23.58
CA GLU A 417 11.90 16.83 -24.75
C GLU A 417 12.30 16.15 -26.04
N TRP A 418 13.56 15.71 -26.14
CA TRP A 418 14.07 14.94 -27.28
C TRP A 418 13.24 13.66 -27.46
N ALA A 419 13.00 12.89 -26.39
CA ALA A 419 12.21 11.68 -26.43
C ALA A 419 10.75 11.96 -26.88
N ALA A 420 10.12 13.00 -26.33
CA ALA A 420 8.77 13.40 -26.70
C ALA A 420 8.66 13.87 -28.16
N GLU A 421 9.68 14.55 -28.66
CA GLU A 421 9.74 14.98 -30.06
C GLU A 421 9.81 13.78 -31.01
N TRP A 422 10.69 12.79 -30.73
CA TRP A 422 10.81 11.60 -31.57
C TRP A 422 9.53 10.74 -31.56
N VAL A 423 8.91 10.50 -30.40
CA VAL A 423 7.64 9.78 -30.31
C VAL A 423 6.56 10.51 -31.13
N ARG A 424 6.53 11.84 -31.08
CA ARG A 424 5.59 12.63 -31.88
C ARG A 424 5.88 12.57 -33.38
N LYS A 425 7.17 12.56 -33.79
CA LYS A 425 7.59 12.38 -35.19
C LYS A 425 7.15 11.02 -35.74
N TRP A 426 7.30 9.96 -34.96
CA TRP A 426 6.99 8.59 -35.38
C TRP A 426 5.48 8.30 -35.43
N TYR A 427 4.74 8.76 -34.41
CA TYR A 427 3.34 8.34 -34.20
C TYR A 427 2.33 9.49 -34.34
N GLY A 428 2.76 10.72 -34.56
CA GLY A 428 1.90 11.90 -34.73
C GLY A 428 1.06 12.21 -33.50
N LYS A 429 -0.12 12.81 -33.70
CA LYS A 429 -1.07 13.15 -32.62
C LYS A 429 -1.58 11.95 -31.83
N LYS A 430 -1.52 10.75 -32.40
CA LYS A 430 -1.92 9.51 -31.71
C LYS A 430 -0.92 9.08 -30.62
N ALA A 431 0.27 9.67 -30.58
CA ALA A 431 1.31 9.39 -29.59
C ALA A 431 0.95 9.87 -28.18
N THR A 432 0.08 10.86 -28.05
CA THR A 432 -0.27 11.50 -26.79
C THR A 432 -1.78 11.49 -26.54
N PRO A 433 -2.43 10.30 -26.48
CA PRO A 433 -3.84 10.21 -26.11
C PRO A 433 -4.01 10.67 -24.65
N TRP A 434 -5.24 11.06 -24.29
CA TRP A 434 -5.58 11.35 -22.90
C TRP A 434 -5.14 10.19 -21.97
N HIS A 435 -4.62 10.54 -20.80
CA HIS A 435 -4.17 9.59 -19.80
C HIS A 435 -4.66 10.04 -18.41
N TRP A 436 -5.17 9.12 -17.63
CA TRP A 436 -5.68 9.35 -16.27
C TRP A 436 -4.61 9.87 -15.29
N ALA A 437 -3.32 9.69 -15.60
CA ALA A 437 -2.20 10.16 -14.78
C ALA A 437 -2.28 11.66 -14.45
N GLU A 438 -2.72 12.49 -15.42
CA GLU A 438 -2.87 13.93 -15.23
C GLU A 438 -3.93 14.25 -14.17
N VAL A 439 -4.99 13.42 -14.10
CA VAL A 439 -6.05 13.54 -13.10
C VAL A 439 -5.57 13.12 -11.71
N ILE A 440 -4.88 11.98 -11.62
CA ILE A 440 -4.31 11.49 -10.35
C ILE A 440 -3.27 12.48 -9.81
N ALA A 441 -2.38 12.98 -10.67
CA ALA A 441 -1.38 13.98 -10.28
C ALA A 441 -2.01 15.28 -9.77
N ALA A 442 -3.04 15.77 -10.47
CA ALA A 442 -3.79 16.95 -10.06
C ALA A 442 -4.48 16.73 -8.70
N GLY A 443 -5.06 15.53 -8.50
CA GLY A 443 -5.66 15.14 -7.24
C GLY A 443 -4.68 15.09 -6.08
N ARG A 444 -3.48 14.54 -6.30
CA ARG A 444 -2.41 14.51 -5.27
C ARG A 444 -1.91 15.91 -4.89
N ARG A 445 -1.91 16.85 -5.85
CA ARG A 445 -1.46 18.23 -5.63
C ARG A 445 -2.55 19.18 -5.14
N GLY A 446 -3.81 18.74 -5.02
CA GLY A 446 -4.92 19.60 -4.62
C GLY A 446 -5.25 20.70 -5.62
N GLU A 447 -5.05 20.46 -6.94
CA GLU A 447 -5.27 21.46 -7.99
C GLU A 447 -6.75 21.83 -8.10
N GLU A 448 -7.03 23.07 -8.54
CA GLU A 448 -8.38 23.53 -8.82
C GLU A 448 -9.09 22.66 -9.87
N GLY A 449 -10.35 22.28 -9.61
CA GLY A 449 -11.13 21.38 -10.46
C GLY A 449 -10.66 19.93 -10.44
N ALA A 450 -9.77 19.55 -9.51
CA ALA A 450 -9.31 18.16 -9.39
C ALA A 450 -10.43 17.24 -8.89
N ALA A 451 -11.29 17.71 -8.00
CA ALA A 451 -12.40 16.92 -7.45
C ALA A 451 -13.34 16.41 -8.55
N GLU A 452 -13.77 17.27 -9.46
CA GLU A 452 -14.66 16.92 -10.58
C GLU A 452 -13.98 15.95 -11.56
N ARG A 453 -12.69 16.16 -11.83
CA ARG A 453 -11.90 15.26 -12.70
C ARG A 453 -11.70 13.88 -12.06
N LEU A 454 -11.42 13.82 -10.75
CA LEU A 454 -11.33 12.58 -9.99
C LEU A 454 -12.68 11.85 -9.95
N ALA A 455 -13.77 12.59 -9.73
CA ALA A 455 -15.12 12.06 -9.76
C ALA A 455 -15.46 11.39 -11.10
N ALA A 456 -15.19 12.07 -12.21
CA ALA A 456 -15.38 11.52 -13.55
C ALA A 456 -14.49 10.28 -13.79
N LEU A 457 -13.23 10.29 -13.32
CA LEU A 457 -12.32 9.15 -13.44
C LEU A 457 -12.79 7.94 -12.62
N ALA A 458 -13.26 8.15 -11.39
CA ALA A 458 -13.76 7.08 -10.52
C ALA A 458 -15.01 6.39 -11.10
N GLN A 459 -15.86 7.14 -11.82
CA GLN A 459 -17.09 6.65 -12.47
C GLN A 459 -16.85 6.01 -13.84
N ASP A 460 -15.71 6.30 -14.53
CA ASP A 460 -15.44 5.79 -15.87
C ASP A 460 -15.11 4.29 -15.86
N ARG A 461 -16.10 3.44 -16.10
CA ARG A 461 -15.98 1.97 -16.16
C ARG A 461 -15.04 1.45 -17.26
N ASN A 462 -14.63 2.31 -18.20
CA ASN A 462 -13.61 1.96 -19.19
C ASN A 462 -12.19 2.01 -18.61
N GLN A 463 -12.00 2.56 -17.41
CA GLN A 463 -10.72 2.57 -16.70
C GLN A 463 -10.54 1.33 -15.82
N PRO A 464 -9.30 0.92 -15.56
CA PRO A 464 -9.03 -0.18 -14.64
C PRO A 464 -9.61 0.07 -13.23
N GLY A 465 -10.14 -0.98 -12.57
CA GLY A 465 -10.69 -0.86 -11.23
C GLY A 465 -9.74 -0.24 -10.22
N ILE A 466 -8.45 -0.63 -10.25
CA ILE A 466 -7.42 -0.06 -9.37
C ILE A 466 -7.19 1.45 -9.59
N VAL A 467 -7.32 1.94 -10.82
CA VAL A 467 -7.24 3.39 -11.15
C VAL A 467 -8.46 4.12 -10.60
N ARG A 468 -9.65 3.54 -10.79
CA ARG A 468 -10.93 4.08 -10.29
C ARG A 468 -10.95 4.11 -8.76
N ALA A 469 -10.48 3.05 -8.12
CA ALA A 469 -10.32 2.99 -6.67
C ALA A 469 -9.33 4.05 -6.16
N THR A 470 -8.21 4.27 -6.86
CA THR A 470 -7.26 5.34 -6.50
C THR A 470 -7.89 6.73 -6.63
N ALA A 471 -8.67 6.99 -7.67
CA ALA A 471 -9.40 8.26 -7.81
C ALA A 471 -10.43 8.46 -6.68
N ALA A 472 -11.16 7.41 -6.31
CA ALA A 472 -12.11 7.42 -5.19
C ALA A 472 -11.40 7.64 -3.84
N GLU A 473 -10.21 7.06 -3.64
CA GLU A 473 -9.39 7.30 -2.44
C GLU A 473 -8.96 8.76 -2.32
N LEU A 474 -8.51 9.38 -3.41
CA LEU A 474 -8.13 10.78 -3.43
C LEU A 474 -9.31 11.73 -3.19
N LEU A 475 -10.52 11.37 -3.61
CA LEU A 475 -11.73 12.17 -3.37
C LEU A 475 -12.04 12.39 -1.89
N ARG A 476 -11.54 11.56 -0.97
CA ARG A 476 -11.70 11.73 0.48
C ARG A 476 -11.21 13.10 0.97
N GLY A 477 -10.22 13.68 0.33
CA GLY A 477 -9.65 14.99 0.68
C GLY A 477 -10.46 16.20 0.19
N TYR A 478 -11.53 15.99 -0.60
CA TYR A 478 -12.24 17.07 -1.30
C TYR A 478 -13.66 17.38 -0.78
N GLY A 479 -14.11 16.74 0.29
CA GLY A 479 -15.40 17.04 0.94
C GLY A 479 -16.65 16.80 0.06
N GLU A 480 -17.58 17.75 0.10
CA GLU A 480 -18.90 17.67 -0.59
C GLU A 480 -18.89 17.20 -2.06
N PRO A 481 -18.01 17.68 -2.96
CA PRO A 481 -18.00 17.22 -4.35
C PRO A 481 -17.78 15.70 -4.49
N GLY A 482 -17.06 15.09 -3.54
CA GLY A 482 -16.72 13.67 -3.56
C GLY A 482 -17.85 12.76 -3.12
N ILE A 483 -18.71 13.19 -2.18
CA ILE A 483 -19.66 12.27 -1.52
C ILE A 483 -20.65 11.62 -2.46
N ARG A 484 -21.21 12.38 -3.41
CA ARG A 484 -22.20 11.84 -4.34
C ARG A 484 -21.63 10.68 -5.15
N VAL A 485 -20.41 10.84 -5.62
CA VAL A 485 -19.70 9.82 -6.38
C VAL A 485 -19.36 8.62 -5.49
N VAL A 486 -18.87 8.85 -4.28
CA VAL A 486 -18.56 7.79 -3.32
C VAL A 486 -19.80 6.94 -3.02
N LEU A 487 -20.97 7.55 -2.85
CA LEU A 487 -22.23 6.83 -2.64
C LEU A 487 -22.62 5.94 -3.85
N GLU A 488 -22.40 6.41 -5.08
CA GLU A 488 -22.64 5.60 -6.28
C GLU A 488 -21.67 4.41 -6.38
N LEU A 489 -20.41 4.60 -5.98
CA LEU A 489 -19.36 3.56 -6.02
C LEU A 489 -19.54 2.45 -4.99
N LEU A 490 -20.41 2.61 -3.98
CA LEU A 490 -20.76 1.52 -3.04
C LEU A 490 -21.40 0.31 -3.75
N GLY A 491 -22.01 0.51 -4.91
CA GLY A 491 -22.59 -0.55 -5.74
C GLY A 491 -21.72 -0.99 -6.92
N ASP A 492 -20.44 -0.65 -6.94
CA ASP A 492 -19.55 -0.98 -8.05
C ASP A 492 -19.33 -2.49 -8.19
N GLU A 493 -19.12 -2.95 -9.42
CA GLU A 493 -18.81 -4.37 -9.69
C GLU A 493 -17.43 -4.80 -9.15
N ASP A 494 -16.46 -3.87 -9.06
CA ASP A 494 -15.12 -4.14 -8.56
C ASP A 494 -15.08 -4.01 -7.04
N PRO A 495 -14.77 -5.09 -6.29
CA PRO A 495 -14.76 -5.04 -4.84
C PRO A 495 -13.72 -4.09 -4.24
N LEU A 496 -12.61 -3.82 -4.95
CA LEU A 496 -11.65 -2.82 -4.51
C LEU A 496 -12.25 -1.41 -4.53
N VAL A 497 -13.03 -1.09 -5.56
CA VAL A 497 -13.74 0.19 -5.66
C VAL A 497 -14.77 0.31 -4.54
N ARG A 498 -15.56 -0.76 -4.27
CA ARG A 498 -16.52 -0.76 -3.16
C ARG A 498 -15.84 -0.54 -1.81
N ALA A 499 -14.77 -1.29 -1.52
CA ALA A 499 -14.05 -1.17 -0.24
C ALA A 499 -13.48 0.24 -0.04
N VAL A 500 -12.87 0.82 -1.07
CA VAL A 500 -12.35 2.19 -1.01
C VAL A 500 -13.47 3.22 -0.84
N ALA A 501 -14.61 3.04 -1.53
CA ALA A 501 -15.77 3.92 -1.39
C ALA A 501 -16.34 3.89 0.04
N VAL A 502 -16.45 2.71 0.67
CA VAL A 502 -16.84 2.59 2.08
C VAL A 502 -15.96 3.45 2.97
N GLY A 503 -14.64 3.31 2.84
CA GLY A 503 -13.69 4.12 3.62
C GLY A 503 -13.80 5.63 3.37
N GLY A 504 -14.30 6.04 2.21
CA GLY A 504 -14.56 7.45 1.87
C GLY A 504 -15.66 8.11 2.71
N LEU A 505 -16.49 7.30 3.41
CA LEU A 505 -17.60 7.80 4.22
C LEU A 505 -17.24 8.02 5.71
N GLU A 506 -16.01 7.73 6.12
CA GLU A 506 -15.58 7.78 7.53
C GLU A 506 -15.75 9.17 8.17
N ALA A 507 -15.58 10.24 7.42
CA ALA A 507 -15.68 11.63 7.92
C ALA A 507 -17.11 12.20 7.97
N TYR A 508 -18.13 11.43 7.50
CA TYR A 508 -19.49 11.94 7.41
C TYR A 508 -20.34 11.58 8.64
N GLU A 509 -21.50 12.23 8.76
CA GLU A 509 -22.40 12.09 9.89
C GLU A 509 -22.86 10.61 10.09
N PRO A 510 -23.04 10.16 11.34
CA PRO A 510 -23.39 8.78 11.67
C PRO A 510 -24.62 8.24 10.95
N ALA A 511 -25.66 9.06 10.74
CA ALA A 511 -26.88 8.65 10.07
C ALA A 511 -26.62 8.33 8.59
N LEU A 512 -25.90 9.20 7.88
CA LEU A 512 -25.55 8.99 6.48
C LEU A 512 -24.66 7.75 6.33
N ARG A 513 -23.66 7.59 7.21
CA ARG A 513 -22.80 6.39 7.22
C ARG A 513 -23.63 5.11 7.38
N LEU A 514 -24.54 5.10 8.36
CA LEU A 514 -25.37 3.93 8.62
C LEU A 514 -26.24 3.57 7.43
N ASP A 515 -26.95 4.54 6.87
CA ASP A 515 -27.83 4.31 5.73
C ASP A 515 -27.10 3.80 4.49
N ALA A 516 -25.92 4.38 4.20
CA ALA A 516 -25.16 4.06 3.01
C ALA A 516 -24.33 2.75 3.15
N VAL A 517 -23.73 2.51 4.32
CA VAL A 517 -22.74 1.44 4.51
C VAL A 517 -23.37 0.14 5.07
N ALA A 518 -24.47 0.21 5.83
CA ALA A 518 -25.04 -0.98 6.44
C ALA A 518 -25.39 -2.13 5.45
N PRO A 519 -25.81 -1.89 4.21
CA PRO A 519 -26.02 -2.98 3.25
C PRO A 519 -24.73 -3.77 2.93
N LEU A 520 -23.54 -3.15 3.05
CA LEU A 520 -22.26 -3.76 2.75
C LEU A 520 -21.66 -4.58 3.91
N LEU A 521 -22.30 -4.57 5.07
CA LEU A 521 -21.99 -5.50 6.17
C LEU A 521 -22.21 -6.97 5.80
N THR A 522 -22.97 -7.22 4.72
CA THR A 522 -23.25 -8.55 4.17
C THR A 522 -22.77 -8.70 2.74
N ASP A 523 -21.80 -7.87 2.31
CA ASP A 523 -21.17 -7.99 0.99
C ASP A 523 -20.57 -9.40 0.83
N GLU A 524 -20.58 -9.92 -0.38
CA GLU A 524 -19.99 -11.23 -0.69
C GLU A 524 -18.47 -11.28 -0.40
N ILE A 525 -17.78 -10.15 -0.46
CA ILE A 525 -16.32 -10.03 -0.29
C ILE A 525 -15.97 -9.56 1.12
N ARG A 526 -15.11 -10.33 1.80
CA ARG A 526 -14.70 -10.07 3.21
C ARG A 526 -14.05 -8.71 3.40
N ALA A 527 -13.14 -8.29 2.51
CA ALA A 527 -12.51 -6.97 2.60
C ALA A 527 -13.53 -5.83 2.64
N VAL A 528 -14.64 -5.93 1.88
CA VAL A 528 -15.71 -4.93 1.87
C VAL A 528 -16.50 -4.96 3.18
N ARG A 529 -16.86 -6.18 3.70
CA ARG A 529 -17.56 -6.31 4.99
C ARG A 529 -16.76 -5.75 6.15
N GLN A 530 -15.47 -6.06 6.21
CA GLN A 530 -14.58 -5.57 7.29
C GLN A 530 -14.40 -4.06 7.24
N GLU A 531 -14.26 -3.47 6.06
CA GLU A 531 -14.19 -2.02 5.93
C GLU A 531 -15.52 -1.36 6.32
N ALA A 532 -16.66 -1.98 5.97
CA ALA A 532 -17.98 -1.51 6.41
C ALA A 532 -18.11 -1.54 7.94
N ALA A 533 -17.66 -2.62 8.60
CA ALA A 533 -17.66 -2.70 10.04
C ALA A 533 -16.74 -1.66 10.70
N ARG A 534 -15.55 -1.43 10.13
CA ARG A 534 -14.60 -0.42 10.61
C ARG A 534 -15.20 0.99 10.55
N VAL A 535 -15.79 1.37 9.41
CA VAL A 535 -16.40 2.68 9.21
C VAL A 535 -17.63 2.91 10.07
N LEU A 536 -18.37 1.86 10.38
CA LEU A 536 -19.56 1.91 11.25
C LEU A 536 -19.23 1.78 12.74
N ALA A 537 -17.99 1.46 13.13
CA ALA A 537 -17.60 1.27 14.53
C ALA A 537 -17.95 2.45 15.45
N PRO A 538 -17.77 3.74 15.04
CA PRO A 538 -18.15 4.88 15.87
C PRO A 538 -19.66 5.20 15.86
N VAL A 539 -20.48 4.52 15.03
CA VAL A 539 -21.92 4.78 14.97
C VAL A 539 -22.60 4.16 16.18
N PRO A 540 -23.40 4.92 16.95
CA PRO A 540 -24.11 4.36 18.11
C PRO A 540 -25.00 3.18 17.71
N GLN A 541 -24.82 2.04 18.40
CA GLN A 541 -25.60 0.82 18.10
C GLN A 541 -27.12 1.00 18.29
N ALA A 542 -27.53 1.99 19.10
CA ALA A 542 -28.93 2.36 19.27
C ALA A 542 -29.59 2.86 17.98
N MET A 543 -28.80 3.37 17.01
CA MET A 543 -29.29 3.78 15.70
C MET A 543 -29.51 2.59 14.76
N MET A 544 -28.94 1.44 15.04
CA MET A 544 -29.01 0.26 14.20
C MET A 544 -30.27 -0.57 14.49
N SER A 545 -30.94 -1.03 13.44
CA SER A 545 -31.97 -2.07 13.55
C SER A 545 -31.35 -3.39 14.09
N ALA A 546 -32.18 -4.30 14.57
CA ALA A 546 -31.71 -5.60 15.06
C ALA A 546 -30.98 -6.42 13.98
N ALA A 547 -31.38 -6.31 12.72
CA ALA A 547 -30.72 -6.97 11.59
C ALA A 547 -29.36 -6.34 11.29
N GLN A 548 -29.28 -5.01 11.22
CA GLN A 548 -28.01 -4.28 11.01
C GLN A 548 -27.01 -4.55 12.13
N ARG A 549 -27.47 -4.59 13.38
CA ARG A 549 -26.59 -4.90 14.53
C ARG A 549 -26.01 -6.30 14.43
N ARG A 550 -26.81 -7.32 14.08
CA ARG A 550 -26.30 -8.69 13.88
C ARG A 550 -25.26 -8.75 12.76
N ALA A 551 -25.52 -8.09 11.62
CA ALA A 551 -24.58 -8.06 10.51
C ALA A 551 -23.31 -7.30 10.88
N PHE A 552 -23.43 -6.19 11.61
CA PHE A 552 -22.29 -5.41 12.11
C PHE A 552 -21.40 -6.24 13.04
N GLU A 553 -21.99 -6.91 14.04
CA GLU A 553 -21.20 -7.72 14.98
C GLU A 553 -20.52 -8.91 14.28
N ALA A 554 -21.14 -9.51 13.27
CA ALA A 554 -20.52 -10.57 12.48
C ALA A 554 -19.31 -10.05 11.68
N ALA A 555 -19.45 -8.95 10.95
CA ALA A 555 -18.37 -8.36 10.18
C ALA A 555 -17.25 -7.79 11.08
N LEU A 556 -17.62 -7.24 12.26
CA LEU A 556 -16.68 -6.78 13.26
C LEU A 556 -15.87 -7.92 13.88
N ALA A 557 -16.50 -9.09 14.08
CA ALA A 557 -15.81 -10.29 14.54
C ALA A 557 -14.76 -10.75 13.51
N GLU A 558 -15.10 -10.77 12.21
CA GLU A 558 -14.13 -11.04 11.12
C GLU A 558 -12.95 -10.06 11.16
N TYR A 559 -13.21 -8.76 11.33
CA TYR A 559 -12.17 -7.74 11.43
C TYR A 559 -11.24 -7.98 12.63
N ARG A 560 -11.81 -8.19 13.82
CA ARG A 560 -11.05 -8.46 15.06
C ARG A 560 -10.20 -9.73 14.95
N GLU A 561 -10.75 -10.78 14.36
CA GLU A 561 -10.03 -12.04 14.14
C GLU A 561 -8.81 -11.84 13.25
N THR A 562 -8.97 -11.11 12.16
CA THR A 562 -7.87 -10.74 11.26
C THR A 562 -6.78 -9.96 11.99
N GLN A 563 -7.14 -8.93 12.78
CA GLN A 563 -6.15 -8.16 13.53
C GLN A 563 -5.43 -9.04 14.58
N ARG A 564 -6.15 -9.93 15.26
CA ARG A 564 -5.58 -10.86 16.26
C ARG A 564 -4.58 -11.84 15.65
N ALA A 565 -4.82 -12.31 14.43
CA ALA A 565 -3.88 -13.16 13.70
C ALA A 565 -2.57 -12.45 13.33
N ASN A 566 -2.54 -11.12 13.39
CA ASN A 566 -1.41 -10.26 13.00
C ASN A 566 -0.86 -9.41 14.17
N LEU A 567 -1.08 -9.83 15.43
CA LEU A 567 -0.61 -9.12 16.62
C LEU A 567 0.92 -9.04 16.77
N ASP A 568 1.65 -9.74 15.93
CA ASP A 568 3.10 -9.62 15.76
C ASP A 568 3.52 -8.38 14.93
N THR A 569 2.54 -7.56 14.48
CA THR A 569 2.77 -6.27 13.84
C THR A 569 2.29 -5.11 14.72
N PRO A 570 2.99 -3.97 14.76
CA PRO A 570 2.50 -2.79 15.47
C PRO A 570 1.23 -2.22 14.84
N GLY A 571 1.05 -2.39 13.52
CA GLY A 571 -0.14 -1.95 12.79
C GLY A 571 -1.43 -2.64 13.21
N ALA A 572 -1.41 -3.97 13.42
CA ALA A 572 -2.60 -4.69 13.88
C ALA A 572 -3.01 -4.28 15.31
N ARG A 573 -2.04 -4.05 16.19
CA ARG A 573 -2.28 -3.52 17.54
C ARG A 573 -2.85 -2.11 17.50
N LEU A 574 -2.31 -1.24 16.64
CA LEU A 574 -2.88 0.09 16.38
C LEU A 574 -4.34 0.00 15.92
N ASN A 575 -4.64 -0.87 14.97
CA ASN A 575 -5.98 -1.02 14.40
C ASN A 575 -7.01 -1.46 15.47
N LEU A 576 -6.62 -2.34 16.40
CA LEU A 576 -7.48 -2.70 17.55
C LEU A 576 -7.65 -1.52 18.50
N GLY A 577 -6.62 -0.74 18.74
CA GLY A 577 -6.68 0.49 19.53
C GLY A 577 -7.61 1.54 18.90
N LEU A 578 -7.50 1.77 17.60
CA LEU A 578 -8.39 2.67 16.85
C LEU A 578 -9.85 2.19 16.91
N LEU A 579 -10.08 0.88 16.78
CA LEU A 579 -11.41 0.30 16.89
C LEU A 579 -11.99 0.52 18.29
N ALA A 580 -11.23 0.27 19.35
CA ALA A 580 -11.66 0.48 20.72
C ALA A 580 -11.94 1.97 21.01
N ALA A 581 -11.06 2.88 20.57
CA ALA A 581 -11.27 4.33 20.68
C ALA A 581 -12.54 4.78 19.96
N ALA A 582 -12.77 4.30 18.74
CA ALA A 582 -13.99 4.60 17.96
C ALA A 582 -15.28 4.15 18.65
N ARG A 583 -15.22 3.12 19.50
CA ARG A 583 -16.33 2.60 20.28
C ARG A 583 -16.46 3.25 21.67
N GLY A 584 -15.58 4.16 22.03
CA GLY A 584 -15.52 4.80 23.36
C GLY A 584 -14.90 3.91 24.46
N GLU A 585 -14.23 2.83 24.09
CA GLU A 585 -13.58 1.86 24.97
C GLU A 585 -12.14 2.35 25.28
N ALA A 586 -12.03 3.49 25.97
CA ALA A 586 -10.80 4.28 26.09
C ALA A 586 -9.62 3.49 26.74
N GLU A 587 -9.86 2.75 27.82
CA GLU A 587 -8.76 2.01 28.48
C GLU A 587 -8.29 0.82 27.63
N GLU A 588 -9.17 0.16 26.89
CA GLU A 588 -8.78 -0.87 25.92
C GLU A 588 -7.94 -0.27 24.78
N ALA A 589 -8.31 0.91 24.28
CA ALA A 589 -7.54 1.62 23.26
C ALA A 589 -6.13 1.97 23.76
N ILE A 590 -6.03 2.49 24.98
CA ILE A 590 -4.73 2.81 25.63
C ILE A 590 -3.86 1.56 25.73
N GLU A 591 -4.42 0.43 26.14
CA GLU A 591 -3.70 -0.84 26.25
C GLU A 591 -3.14 -1.28 24.89
N TRP A 592 -3.96 -1.23 23.84
CA TRP A 592 -3.52 -1.62 22.50
C TRP A 592 -2.46 -0.68 21.92
N TYR A 593 -2.59 0.64 22.10
CA TYR A 593 -1.57 1.59 21.66
C TYR A 593 -0.24 1.39 22.38
N ARG A 594 -0.26 1.15 23.70
CA ARG A 594 0.95 0.81 24.47
C ARG A 594 1.61 -0.46 23.95
N LYS A 595 0.83 -1.53 23.71
CA LYS A 595 1.35 -2.77 23.13
C LYS A 595 1.94 -2.59 21.73
N ALA A 596 1.43 -1.64 20.93
CA ALA A 596 2.01 -1.31 19.65
C ALA A 596 3.39 -0.63 19.82
N ILE A 597 3.49 0.32 20.76
CA ILE A 597 4.74 1.03 21.10
C ILE A 597 5.77 0.08 21.74
N GLU A 598 5.34 -0.88 22.57
CA GLU A 598 6.24 -1.91 23.13
C GLU A 598 6.87 -2.77 22.04
N LEU A 599 6.13 -3.09 20.97
CA LEU A 599 6.64 -3.85 19.84
C LEU A 599 7.58 -3.02 18.96
N ASP A 600 7.23 -1.75 18.76
CA ASP A 600 8.04 -0.81 17.99
C ASP A 600 8.01 0.59 18.66
N PRO A 601 9.06 0.91 19.44
CA PRO A 601 9.18 2.21 20.10
C PRO A 601 9.29 3.41 19.14
N MET A 602 9.50 3.18 17.85
CA MET A 602 9.56 4.21 16.81
C MET A 602 8.26 4.31 15.99
N PHE A 603 7.22 3.54 16.35
CA PHE A 603 5.97 3.50 15.61
C PHE A 603 5.10 4.74 15.87
N LEU A 604 5.39 5.81 15.16
CA LEU A 604 4.76 7.13 15.25
C LEU A 604 3.21 7.10 15.33
N PRO A 605 2.46 6.31 14.51
CA PRO A 605 1.01 6.35 14.58
C PRO A 605 0.43 5.97 15.94
N ALA A 606 1.01 4.98 16.63
CA ALA A 606 0.52 4.58 17.97
C ALA A 606 0.85 5.64 19.02
N GLN A 607 2.02 6.27 18.95
CA GLN A 607 2.43 7.34 19.87
C GLN A 607 1.51 8.56 19.77
N LEU A 608 1.22 9.03 18.55
CA LEU A 608 0.33 10.17 18.32
C LEU A 608 -1.11 9.87 18.75
N ASN A 609 -1.64 8.67 18.42
CA ASN A 609 -3.00 8.31 18.83
C ASN A 609 -3.12 8.16 20.36
N LEU A 610 -2.11 7.59 21.02
CA LEU A 610 -2.09 7.47 22.48
C LEU A 610 -2.05 8.85 23.15
N ALA A 611 -1.18 9.74 22.68
CA ALA A 611 -1.08 11.10 23.21
C ALA A 611 -2.38 11.88 22.99
N THR A 612 -2.98 11.78 21.80
CA THR A 612 -4.27 12.40 21.48
C THR A 612 -5.39 11.88 22.38
N LEU A 613 -5.46 10.58 22.61
CA LEU A 613 -6.46 9.99 23.48
C LEU A 613 -6.28 10.43 24.93
N TYR A 614 -5.04 10.48 25.45
CA TYR A 614 -4.79 11.00 26.78
C TYR A 614 -5.19 12.46 26.92
N ASN A 615 -4.89 13.32 25.93
CA ASN A 615 -5.32 14.72 25.93
C ASN A 615 -6.86 14.83 25.94
N GLN A 616 -7.58 14.08 25.11
CA GLN A 616 -9.05 14.05 25.09
C GLN A 616 -9.67 13.61 26.44
N LEU A 617 -8.97 12.78 27.19
CA LEU A 617 -9.37 12.33 28.53
C LEU A 617 -8.95 13.32 29.64
N GLY A 618 -8.29 14.45 29.30
CA GLY A 618 -7.73 15.41 30.26
C GLY A 618 -6.48 14.89 31.00
N ARG A 619 -5.86 13.82 30.51
CA ARG A 619 -4.66 13.17 31.06
C ARG A 619 -3.40 13.74 30.40
N ASN A 620 -3.23 15.07 30.46
CA ASN A 620 -2.22 15.80 29.69
C ASN A 620 -0.79 15.45 30.11
N GLN A 621 -0.55 15.09 31.38
CA GLN A 621 0.78 14.68 31.85
C GLN A 621 1.24 13.38 31.17
N GLU A 622 0.32 12.40 31.05
CA GLU A 622 0.61 11.16 30.33
C GLU A 622 0.79 11.39 28.83
N ALA A 623 0.00 12.29 28.22
CA ALA A 623 0.18 12.69 26.83
C ALA A 623 1.57 13.29 26.59
N GLU A 624 2.01 14.22 27.45
CA GLU A 624 3.33 14.85 27.40
C GLU A 624 4.45 13.80 27.56
N GLN A 625 4.28 12.86 28.51
CA GLN A 625 5.27 11.80 28.74
C GLN A 625 5.47 10.94 27.48
N VAL A 626 4.37 10.51 26.84
CA VAL A 626 4.41 9.71 25.59
C VAL A 626 5.14 10.48 24.49
N LEU A 627 4.79 11.76 24.27
CA LEU A 627 5.41 12.56 23.21
C LEU A 627 6.90 12.81 23.46
N ARG A 628 7.28 13.10 24.71
CA ARG A 628 8.70 13.30 25.06
C ARG A 628 9.52 12.02 24.95
N GLU A 629 8.93 10.85 25.29
CA GLU A 629 9.55 9.55 25.10
C GLU A 629 9.77 9.27 23.61
N ALA A 630 8.73 9.47 22.80
CA ALA A 630 8.78 9.31 21.36
C ALA A 630 9.86 10.18 20.70
N ILE A 631 9.97 11.45 21.11
CA ILE A 631 11.00 12.38 20.60
C ILE A 631 12.43 11.91 20.96
N ARG A 632 12.63 11.18 22.07
CA ARG A 632 13.95 10.60 22.39
C ARG A 632 14.37 9.49 21.42
N HIS A 633 13.40 8.71 20.94
CA HIS A 633 13.65 7.64 19.96
C HIS A 633 13.77 8.20 18.53
N THR A 634 13.00 9.24 18.19
CA THR A 634 12.95 9.85 16.86
C THR A 634 13.10 11.37 16.94
N PRO A 635 14.31 11.88 17.27
CA PRO A 635 14.53 13.31 17.50
C PRO A 635 14.30 14.21 16.27
N GLU A 636 14.38 13.65 15.07
CA GLU A 636 14.17 14.35 13.80
C GLU A 636 12.68 14.31 13.33
N ASP A 637 11.76 13.76 14.14
CA ASP A 637 10.35 13.74 13.77
C ASP A 637 9.66 15.07 14.12
N GLY A 638 9.20 15.78 13.09
CA GLY A 638 8.54 17.07 13.23
C GLY A 638 7.08 16.96 13.71
N GLU A 639 6.38 15.85 13.46
CA GLU A 639 4.99 15.66 13.87
C GLU A 639 4.87 15.45 15.38
N LEU A 640 5.80 14.73 15.99
CA LEU A 640 5.88 14.57 17.45
C LEU A 640 6.13 15.91 18.14
N ARG A 641 7.03 16.72 17.59
CA ARG A 641 7.32 18.06 18.14
C ARG A 641 6.14 19.00 17.95
N TYR A 642 5.44 18.90 16.83
CA TYR A 642 4.22 19.67 16.58
C TYR A 642 3.12 19.29 17.59
N SER A 643 2.86 18.01 17.79
CA SER A 643 1.86 17.53 18.75
C SER A 643 2.19 17.93 20.20
N LEU A 644 3.47 17.85 20.60
CA LEU A 644 3.91 18.35 21.90
C LEU A 644 3.72 19.86 22.02
N GLY A 645 4.00 20.61 20.96
CA GLY A 645 3.81 22.07 20.95
C GLY A 645 2.34 22.47 21.10
N LEU A 646 1.42 21.75 20.48
CA LEU A 646 -0.03 21.98 20.63
C LEU A 646 -0.50 21.67 22.07
N LEU A 647 -0.12 20.52 22.62
CA LEU A 647 -0.44 20.13 23.99
C LEU A 647 0.04 21.19 25.02
N LEU A 648 1.28 21.65 24.86
CA LEU A 648 1.85 22.68 25.75
C LEU A 648 1.15 24.01 25.59
N ALA A 649 0.68 24.38 24.40
CA ALA A 649 -0.10 25.58 24.16
C ALA A 649 -1.48 25.52 24.84
N GLU A 650 -2.17 24.38 24.78
CA GLU A 650 -3.43 24.14 25.51
C GLU A 650 -3.26 24.25 27.02
N GLU A 651 -2.12 23.81 27.55
CA GLU A 651 -1.77 24.00 28.97
C GLU A 651 -1.29 25.39 29.31
N ASN A 652 -1.34 26.35 28.38
CA ASN A 652 -0.85 27.71 28.54
C ASN A 652 0.65 27.84 28.85
N ARG A 653 1.43 26.82 28.54
CA ARG A 653 2.92 26.77 28.65
C ARG A 653 3.56 27.33 27.38
N LEU A 654 3.17 28.57 27.02
CA LEU A 654 3.44 29.19 25.72
C LEU A 654 4.94 29.24 25.34
N GLY A 655 5.83 29.45 26.34
CA GLY A 655 7.27 29.48 26.11
C GLY A 655 7.85 28.15 25.65
N GLU A 656 7.34 27.02 26.19
CA GLU A 656 7.73 25.68 25.80
C GLU A 656 7.05 25.31 24.47
N ALA A 657 5.78 25.67 24.30
CA ALA A 657 5.03 25.49 23.08
C ALA A 657 5.75 26.13 21.86
N ALA A 658 6.16 27.39 22.00
CA ALA A 658 6.88 28.12 20.97
C ALA A 658 8.22 27.46 20.59
N ARG A 659 8.94 26.89 21.57
CA ARG A 659 10.18 26.13 21.29
C ARG A 659 9.88 24.88 20.45
N SER A 660 8.91 24.08 20.90
CA SER A 660 8.54 22.81 20.22
C SER A 660 7.99 23.06 18.81
N LEU A 661 7.08 24.04 18.66
CA LEU A 661 6.53 24.44 17.36
C LEU A 661 7.61 25.01 16.42
N GLY A 662 8.57 25.78 16.96
CA GLY A 662 9.69 26.32 16.18
C GLY A 662 10.63 25.23 15.67
N GLU A 663 10.87 24.17 16.44
CA GLU A 663 11.63 22.98 15.99
C GLU A 663 10.83 22.21 14.94
N ALA A 664 9.53 21.99 15.16
CA ALA A 664 8.65 21.36 14.17
C ALA A 664 8.63 22.12 12.83
N ALA A 665 8.58 23.46 12.86
CA ALA A 665 8.60 24.30 11.66
C ALA A 665 9.91 24.22 10.86
N LYS A 666 11.03 23.89 11.52
CA LYS A 666 12.32 23.63 10.84
C LYS A 666 12.34 22.25 10.18
N LEU A 667 11.80 21.25 10.86
CA LEU A 667 11.77 19.86 10.38
C LEU A 667 10.74 19.65 9.24
N LEU A 668 9.63 20.41 9.29
CA LEU A 668 8.52 20.31 8.33
C LEU A 668 8.25 21.68 7.66
N PRO A 669 9.19 22.23 6.88
CA PRO A 669 9.11 23.61 6.36
C PRO A 669 7.94 23.84 5.39
N GLY A 670 7.44 22.80 4.75
CA GLY A 670 6.30 22.85 3.82
C GLY A 670 4.92 22.80 4.49
N ARG A 671 4.83 22.69 5.82
CA ARG A 671 3.56 22.64 6.55
C ARG A 671 3.16 24.02 7.09
N ALA A 672 2.34 24.75 6.31
CA ALA A 672 1.86 26.10 6.67
C ALA A 672 1.22 26.15 8.06
N ARG A 673 0.43 25.16 8.44
CA ARG A 673 -0.28 25.08 9.71
C ARG A 673 0.67 25.06 10.93
N ILE A 674 1.83 24.44 10.82
CA ILE A 674 2.83 24.44 11.91
C ILE A 674 3.36 25.86 12.14
N ARG A 675 3.73 26.57 11.05
CA ARG A 675 4.19 27.97 11.13
C ARG A 675 3.10 28.91 11.65
N TYR A 676 1.85 28.68 11.25
CA TYR A 676 0.70 29.40 11.77
C TYR A 676 0.60 29.26 13.30
N ASN A 677 0.58 28.05 13.83
CA ASN A 677 0.50 27.80 15.27
C ASN A 677 1.74 28.33 16.02
N TYR A 678 2.92 28.24 15.41
CA TYR A 678 4.13 28.86 15.97
C TYR A 678 4.02 30.40 16.02
N GLY A 679 3.53 31.03 14.96
CA GLY A 679 3.26 32.45 14.89
C GLY A 679 2.27 32.91 15.97
N LEU A 680 1.18 32.15 16.19
CA LEU A 680 0.23 32.44 17.26
C LEU A 680 0.87 32.35 18.66
N ALA A 681 1.65 31.32 18.93
CA ALA A 681 2.36 31.15 20.20
C ALA A 681 3.34 32.32 20.44
N LEU A 682 4.06 32.76 19.43
CA LEU A 682 4.95 33.93 19.49
C LEU A 682 4.18 35.22 19.72
N GLN A 683 3.03 35.40 19.09
CA GLN A 683 2.15 36.57 19.28
C GLN A 683 1.67 36.68 20.74
N HIS A 684 1.22 35.55 21.30
CA HIS A 684 0.82 35.49 22.72
C HIS A 684 1.96 35.77 23.69
N LEU A 685 3.20 35.47 23.33
CA LEU A 685 4.40 35.80 24.10
C LEU A 685 4.87 37.25 23.90
N GLY A 686 4.16 38.07 23.11
CA GLY A 686 4.55 39.43 22.78
C GLY A 686 5.75 39.55 21.83
N ARG A 687 6.18 38.43 21.21
CA ARG A 687 7.29 38.39 20.24
C ARG A 687 6.78 38.72 18.83
N THR A 688 6.16 39.88 18.71
CA THR A 688 5.36 40.30 17.54
C THR A 688 6.11 40.27 16.20
N GLY A 689 7.39 40.72 16.18
CA GLY A 689 8.18 40.69 14.94
C GLY A 689 8.57 39.29 14.46
N GLU A 690 8.66 38.34 15.39
CA GLU A 690 8.89 36.95 15.06
C GLU A 690 7.58 36.28 14.61
N ALA A 691 6.48 36.60 15.28
CA ALA A 691 5.14 36.16 14.91
C ALA A 691 4.79 36.55 13.46
N GLU A 692 5.04 37.84 13.11
CA GLU A 692 4.83 38.36 11.77
C GLU A 692 5.60 37.53 10.71
N ARG A 693 6.90 37.32 10.96
CA ARG A 693 7.72 36.51 10.00
C ARG A 693 7.19 35.10 9.79
N GLU A 694 6.78 34.42 10.85
CA GLU A 694 6.29 33.06 10.73
C GLU A 694 4.89 32.97 10.11
N LEU A 695 3.99 33.92 10.39
CA LEU A 695 2.68 34.02 9.76
C LEU A 695 2.78 34.38 8.26
N LEU A 696 3.72 35.26 7.88
CA LEU A 696 3.99 35.56 6.47
C LEU A 696 4.53 34.34 5.72
N ARG A 697 5.46 33.58 6.32
CA ARG A 697 5.94 32.33 5.74
C ARG A 697 4.83 31.27 5.63
N ALA A 698 3.93 31.23 6.61
CA ALA A 698 2.74 30.37 6.54
C ALA A 698 1.88 30.76 5.34
N HIS A 699 1.62 32.08 5.17
CA HIS A 699 0.86 32.61 4.03
C HIS A 699 1.56 32.38 2.67
N GLU A 700 2.89 32.46 2.61
CA GLU A 700 3.65 32.10 1.39
C GLU A 700 3.48 30.62 1.04
N THR A 701 3.41 29.75 2.04
CA THR A 701 3.25 28.30 1.86
C THR A 701 1.82 27.93 1.47
N ASP A 702 0.82 28.56 2.11
CA ASP A 702 -0.61 28.41 1.78
C ASP A 702 -1.30 29.78 1.74
N PRO A 703 -1.32 30.42 0.57
CA PRO A 703 -1.95 31.73 0.40
C PRO A 703 -3.48 31.76 0.52
N ARG A 704 -4.12 30.57 0.48
CA ARG A 704 -5.57 30.44 0.48
C ARG A 704 -6.16 30.02 1.85
N ASP A 705 -5.34 29.74 2.85
CA ASP A 705 -5.82 29.42 4.20
C ASP A 705 -6.38 30.68 4.87
N PRO A 706 -7.71 30.76 5.12
CA PRO A 706 -8.34 31.96 5.68
C PRO A 706 -7.93 32.20 7.13
N ASP A 707 -7.55 31.17 7.91
CA ASP A 707 -7.12 31.32 9.29
C ASP A 707 -5.78 32.04 9.35
N ILE A 708 -4.86 31.73 8.45
CA ILE A 708 -3.55 32.41 8.36
C ILE A 708 -3.73 33.86 7.98
N VAL A 709 -4.58 34.14 6.98
CA VAL A 709 -4.87 35.51 6.55
C VAL A 709 -5.55 36.32 7.68
N HIS A 710 -6.49 35.68 8.38
CA HIS A 710 -7.14 36.32 9.55
C HIS A 710 -6.14 36.62 10.67
N ALA A 711 -5.24 35.69 10.99
CA ALA A 711 -4.21 35.93 12.02
C ALA A 711 -3.30 37.11 11.68
N LEU A 712 -2.95 37.30 10.39
CA LEU A 712 -2.20 38.49 9.93
C LEU A 712 -3.00 39.78 10.12
N VAL A 713 -4.31 39.79 9.78
CA VAL A 713 -5.17 40.95 10.03
C VAL A 713 -5.16 41.32 11.51
N ILE A 714 -5.38 40.35 12.41
CA ILE A 714 -5.40 40.58 13.86
C ILE A 714 -4.04 41.05 14.36
N LEU A 715 -2.94 40.48 13.89
CA LEU A 715 -1.59 40.86 14.26
C LEU A 715 -1.32 42.35 13.90
N TYR A 716 -1.66 42.78 12.68
CA TYR A 716 -1.48 44.17 12.24
C TYR A 716 -2.40 45.15 12.95
N LEU A 717 -3.65 44.77 13.25
CA LEU A 717 -4.55 45.58 14.10
C LEU A 717 -3.98 45.80 15.48
N GLN A 718 -3.45 44.77 16.14
CA GLN A 718 -2.80 44.88 17.45
C GLN A 718 -1.58 45.82 17.43
N GLN A 719 -0.86 45.85 16.32
CA GLN A 719 0.28 46.74 16.10
C GLN A 719 -0.14 48.14 15.60
N ARG A 720 -1.45 48.42 15.44
CA ARG A 720 -2.00 49.64 14.84
C ARG A 720 -1.51 49.95 13.43
N ARG A 721 -1.11 48.95 12.69
CA ARG A 721 -0.68 48.99 11.28
C ARG A 721 -1.90 48.74 10.38
N LEU A 722 -2.74 49.81 10.28
CA LEU A 722 -4.06 49.68 9.66
C LEU A 722 -3.99 49.43 8.16
N GLU A 723 -3.00 50.00 7.46
CA GLU A 723 -2.82 49.83 6.02
C GLU A 723 -2.51 48.35 5.65
N GLU A 724 -1.62 47.72 6.41
CA GLU A 724 -1.32 46.32 6.21
C GLU A 724 -2.52 45.43 6.61
N ALA A 725 -3.23 45.78 7.68
CA ALA A 725 -4.45 45.08 8.09
C ALA A 725 -5.51 45.12 6.99
N GLU A 726 -5.70 46.29 6.31
CA GLU A 726 -6.62 46.46 5.18
C GLU A 726 -6.28 45.50 4.03
N VAL A 727 -5.00 45.40 3.65
CA VAL A 727 -4.53 44.53 2.55
C VAL A 727 -4.93 43.08 2.80
N TYR A 728 -4.71 42.54 3.99
CA TYR A 728 -5.07 41.16 4.32
C TYR A 728 -6.56 40.99 4.60
N ALA A 729 -7.28 42.00 5.09
CA ALA A 729 -8.72 41.98 5.26
C ALA A 729 -9.44 41.89 3.90
N VAL A 730 -8.98 42.59 2.86
CA VAL A 730 -9.47 42.48 1.50
C VAL A 730 -9.26 41.04 0.96
N LYS A 731 -8.08 40.46 1.18
CA LYS A 731 -7.83 39.06 0.81
C LYS A 731 -8.78 38.10 1.53
N LEU A 732 -9.02 38.33 2.84
CA LEU A 732 -9.89 37.47 3.65
C LEU A 732 -11.35 37.50 3.11
N VAL A 733 -11.85 38.70 2.76
CA VAL A 733 -13.17 38.84 2.12
C VAL A 733 -13.24 38.07 0.80
N GLY A 734 -12.16 38.09 0.00
CA GLY A 734 -12.05 37.33 -1.24
C GLY A 734 -12.07 35.82 -1.03
N LEU A 735 -11.46 35.34 0.04
CA LEU A 735 -11.45 33.91 0.42
C LEU A 735 -12.79 33.42 0.99
N LEU A 736 -13.52 34.31 1.69
CA LEU A 736 -14.76 34.00 2.42
C LEU A 736 -15.93 34.92 1.95
N PRO A 737 -16.28 34.91 0.66
CA PRO A 737 -17.20 35.89 0.06
C PRO A 737 -18.63 35.80 0.61
N ASN A 738 -19.04 34.69 1.17
CA ASN A 738 -20.38 34.43 1.68
C ASN A 738 -20.50 34.65 3.21
N GLN A 739 -19.40 35.04 3.89
CA GLN A 739 -19.40 35.32 5.33
C GLN A 739 -19.47 36.83 5.60
N GLY A 740 -20.28 37.24 6.59
CA GLY A 740 -20.44 38.64 6.98
C GLY A 740 -19.27 39.18 7.76
N GLY A 741 -18.71 38.40 8.69
CA GLY A 741 -17.65 38.81 9.60
C GLY A 741 -16.41 39.43 8.95
N PRO A 742 -15.82 38.82 7.89
CA PRO A 742 -14.70 39.41 7.15
C PRO A 742 -15.01 40.80 6.57
N ARG A 743 -16.24 40.99 6.03
CA ARG A 743 -16.67 42.29 5.49
C ARG A 743 -16.84 43.36 6.58
N GLU A 744 -17.42 43.01 7.71
CA GLU A 744 -17.56 43.86 8.84
C GLU A 744 -16.19 44.31 9.40
N LEU A 745 -15.25 43.36 9.50
CA LEU A 745 -13.88 43.64 9.90
C LEU A 745 -13.18 44.62 8.96
N LEU A 746 -13.31 44.41 7.63
CA LEU A 746 -12.76 45.32 6.62
C LEU A 746 -13.37 46.75 6.77
N GLN A 747 -14.70 46.88 6.89
CA GLN A 747 -15.39 48.14 7.05
C GLN A 747 -14.92 48.89 8.31
N GLN A 748 -14.67 48.19 9.43
CA GLN A 748 -14.13 48.77 10.65
C GLN A 748 -12.71 49.34 10.45
N ILE A 749 -11.87 48.63 9.73
CA ILE A 749 -10.49 49.03 9.38
C ILE A 749 -10.54 50.29 8.50
N GLU A 750 -11.34 50.28 7.44
CA GLU A 750 -11.51 51.42 6.52
C GLU A 750 -12.06 52.68 7.25
N ALA A 751 -13.05 52.52 8.15
CA ALA A 751 -13.59 53.59 8.95
C ALA A 751 -12.52 54.18 9.90
N GLU A 752 -11.64 53.38 10.50
CA GLU A 752 -10.57 53.88 11.36
C GLU A 752 -9.46 54.56 10.53
N LEU A 753 -9.11 54.04 9.36
CA LEU A 753 -8.22 54.71 8.42
C LEU A 753 -8.73 56.08 7.98
N ALA A 754 -10.05 56.18 7.69
CA ALA A 754 -10.69 57.47 7.32
C ALA A 754 -10.68 58.52 8.46
N ARG A 755 -10.75 58.05 9.72
CA ARG A 755 -10.64 58.96 10.90
C ARG A 755 -9.23 59.47 11.12
N ARG A 756 -8.21 58.78 10.65
CA ARG A 756 -6.79 59.16 10.80
C ARG A 756 -6.29 60.07 9.66
N ARG A 757 -6.95 60.01 8.52
CA ARG A 757 -6.76 60.97 7.40
C ARG A 757 -7.51 62.26 7.65
#